data_4567bfbc133ee07f3494cc7cc2e88484
#
_entry.id   4567bfbc133ee07f3494cc7cc2e88484
#
_cell.length_a   1.000
_cell.length_b   1.000
_cell.length_c   1.000
_cell.angle_alpha   90.00
_cell.angle_beta   90.00
_cell.angle_gamma   90.00
#
_symmetry.space_group_name_H-M   'P 1'
#
loop_
_entity.id
_entity.type
_entity.pdbx_description
1 polymer ?
#
loop_
_entity_poly.entity_id
_entity_poly.type
_entity_poly.pdbx_seq_one_letter_code
_entity_poly.pdbx_strand_id
1 'polypeptide(L)'
;MLVKLDTLVARYDDINRLKTQRALGLMSRYGQQVFQLLPVMLHFNHPLLPGYVAGDVPHGIWSFTANDAQQAFIEDLCQNANCQNGLTTHDKSIQGLYSMGSTSSIGQCCHSDLDIWVCHVAGLSQERLALLDLKCQQLSKWAEQRGVDLNFFLIPEDKFRQRNDAQMQGESCGSAQHLLLLDEFYRSAMHIAGKRLLWYLVPSEYDDHYDDYVNGLFAHGKLSQDDWLDLGGFNRIPAEEYFGSALWQLYKGIDSPYKAVLKSVLMEAYSHEYPNTRLLSVTSRDWFQHNEGMHYRLDNYCLMLDKVTNYLKSIGDMQRLDLVRRCFYLKVCDGLSHPKEDHSPAWRRELMTQLVDYWGWSRERLQHLDHRQEWKVEDVKVAYAELLEALMQSYRNLIQFARRNNISESINPEDIGILSRKLYAAFESLPGKVQRINLKIAPDLSEPDLSFVQVPHGRLNRAGWYLYKHSLEPVDIIGRAPLEYNGYISKLVSWAYFNGLLTPQSRVHLFNQGSDLHIDNLHQFCRDLSGTFPVKYPRATNLALSRPCEIRQLSIFLNLETDPTSHWVGQVIEFDANAADVFSFGRNLECLVGSVDLVYRNSWSEIRTLHFQGDEAVVDALTTILGKMHQDAAAPEMIEVFCYSQHFRSLVRSRFQQLVAECIELRLARDKQQLVKTLALGKEKYGIFFERRGVSVKKLENAVDFYRHISHNKLDHLPLRLDKTHSQHLPGIVDAYASEGLVQFFFDTRDAGTNIYILDEANRVEIYQHFAGNKDELVQGVNRFYTSSHERFSDAGQFSNFNLPQYYEIVQINGELEVIPYRSQGQLRDGGQGRELGSAAGAG
;
A
#
# COMPACT_ATOMS: atom_id res chain seq x y z
N MET A 1 -26.85 -15.78 37.70
CA MET A 1 -26.67 -14.98 38.92
C MET A 1 -25.95 -13.71 38.46
N LEU A 2 -26.62 -12.56 38.46
CA LEU A 2 -26.04 -11.27 38.07
C LEU A 2 -24.87 -10.96 39.01
N VAL A 3 -23.66 -10.84 38.47
CA VAL A 3 -22.47 -10.41 39.23
C VAL A 3 -22.76 -8.98 39.73
N LYS A 4 -22.47 -8.69 40.98
CA LYS A 4 -22.66 -7.33 41.53
C LYS A 4 -21.78 -6.35 40.79
N LEU A 5 -22.29 -5.16 40.46
CA LEU A 5 -21.58 -4.12 39.72
C LEU A 5 -20.24 -3.77 40.36
N ASP A 6 -20.18 -3.65 41.70
CA ASP A 6 -18.93 -3.39 42.44
C ASP A 6 -17.87 -4.48 42.19
N THR A 7 -18.29 -5.74 42.05
CA THR A 7 -17.37 -6.85 41.73
C THR A 7 -16.81 -6.70 40.32
N LEU A 8 -17.60 -6.25 39.34
CA LEU A 8 -17.15 -5.99 37.97
C LEU A 8 -16.20 -4.81 37.92
N VAL A 9 -16.45 -3.75 38.69
CA VAL A 9 -15.55 -2.58 38.79
C VAL A 9 -14.19 -3.01 39.36
N ALA A 10 -14.19 -3.75 40.49
CA ALA A 10 -12.95 -4.25 41.07
C ALA A 10 -12.18 -5.16 40.10
N ARG A 11 -12.89 -6.03 39.39
CA ARG A 11 -12.31 -6.92 38.38
C ARG A 11 -11.72 -6.14 37.19
N TYR A 12 -12.38 -5.05 36.76
CA TYR A 12 -11.85 -4.17 35.71
C TYR A 12 -10.49 -3.59 36.11
N ASP A 13 -10.38 -3.03 37.31
CA ASP A 13 -9.16 -2.45 37.81
C ASP A 13 -8.04 -3.50 37.96
N ASP A 14 -8.36 -4.70 38.47
CA ASP A 14 -7.39 -5.79 38.59
C ASP A 14 -6.88 -6.29 37.23
N ILE A 15 -7.76 -6.52 36.26
CA ILE A 15 -7.37 -6.94 34.93
C ILE A 15 -6.55 -5.85 34.22
N ASN A 16 -6.94 -4.58 34.35
CA ASN A 16 -6.19 -3.49 33.76
C ASN A 16 -4.79 -3.37 34.38
N ARG A 17 -4.64 -3.53 35.69
CA ARG A 17 -3.35 -3.59 36.37
C ARG A 17 -2.46 -4.72 35.82
N LEU A 18 -3.03 -5.93 35.63
CA LEU A 18 -2.30 -7.07 35.05
C LEU A 18 -1.93 -6.82 33.59
N LYS A 19 -2.81 -6.20 32.79
CA LYS A 19 -2.50 -5.78 31.42
C LYS A 19 -1.33 -4.80 31.41
N THR A 20 -1.34 -3.80 32.31
CA THR A 20 -0.25 -2.81 32.41
C THR A 20 1.08 -3.46 32.77
N GLN A 21 1.09 -4.39 33.73
CA GLN A 21 2.30 -5.13 34.11
C GLN A 21 2.85 -5.96 32.94
N ARG A 22 1.96 -6.63 32.18
CA ARG A 22 2.35 -7.37 30.97
C ARG A 22 2.93 -6.46 29.90
N ALA A 23 2.28 -5.33 29.66
CA ALA A 23 2.74 -4.35 28.66
C ALA A 23 4.14 -3.83 28.98
N LEU A 24 4.35 -3.38 30.23
CA LEU A 24 5.65 -2.89 30.68
C LEU A 24 6.73 -3.97 30.62
N GLY A 25 6.40 -5.20 31.02
CA GLY A 25 7.34 -6.32 30.97
C GLY A 25 7.81 -6.71 29.56
N LEU A 26 7.08 -6.28 28.51
CA LEU A 26 7.41 -6.56 27.11
C LEU A 26 8.01 -5.35 26.37
N MET A 27 8.00 -4.17 26.99
CA MET A 27 8.56 -2.95 26.40
C MET A 27 10.06 -2.85 26.63
N SER A 28 10.76 -2.19 25.71
CA SER A 28 12.14 -1.75 25.95
C SER A 28 12.17 -0.72 27.11
N ARG A 29 13.34 -0.51 27.69
CA ARG A 29 13.51 0.49 28.77
C ARG A 29 13.02 1.88 28.37
N TYR A 30 13.29 2.31 27.14
CA TYR A 30 12.80 3.58 26.62
C TYR A 30 11.29 3.55 26.35
N GLY A 31 10.78 2.42 25.87
CA GLY A 31 9.32 2.22 25.69
C GLY A 31 8.57 2.35 27.02
N GLN A 32 9.09 1.75 28.10
CA GLN A 32 8.52 1.88 29.45
C GLN A 32 8.51 3.34 29.91
N GLN A 33 9.62 4.07 29.72
CA GLN A 33 9.73 5.47 30.09
C GLN A 33 8.74 6.34 29.33
N VAL A 34 8.67 6.17 27.99
CA VAL A 34 7.71 6.90 27.15
C VAL A 34 6.28 6.63 27.63
N PHE A 35 5.92 5.34 27.78
CA PHE A 35 4.59 4.94 28.19
C PHE A 35 4.18 5.50 29.56
N GLN A 36 5.06 5.46 30.56
CA GLN A 36 4.80 5.94 31.91
C GLN A 36 4.66 7.47 31.98
N LEU A 37 5.42 8.21 31.18
CA LEU A 37 5.41 9.67 31.19
C LEU A 37 4.32 10.28 30.30
N LEU A 38 3.76 9.51 29.37
CA LEU A 38 2.76 9.99 28.43
C LEU A 38 1.55 10.69 29.09
N PRO A 39 0.96 10.18 30.19
CA PRO A 39 -0.14 10.88 30.86
C PRO A 39 0.26 12.27 31.38
N VAL A 40 1.46 12.43 31.93
CA VAL A 40 1.96 13.73 32.40
C VAL A 40 2.06 14.72 31.25
N MET A 41 2.61 14.32 30.11
CA MET A 41 2.81 15.17 28.95
C MET A 41 1.50 15.60 28.28
N LEU A 42 0.46 14.78 28.36
CA LEU A 42 -0.88 15.11 27.84
C LEU A 42 -1.74 15.84 28.88
N HIS A 43 -1.47 15.62 30.18
CA HIS A 43 -2.18 16.34 31.24
C HIS A 43 -1.72 17.80 31.34
N PHE A 44 -0.44 18.07 31.14
CA PHE A 44 0.12 19.41 31.19
C PHE A 44 0.55 19.89 29.79
N ASN A 45 0.36 21.21 29.54
CA ASN A 45 0.92 21.86 28.37
C ASN A 45 1.90 22.95 28.81
N HIS A 46 3.14 22.54 29.07
CA HIS A 46 4.14 23.43 29.66
C HIS A 46 5.44 23.45 28.85
N PRO A 47 6.12 24.61 28.68
CA PRO A 47 7.33 24.70 27.83
C PRO A 47 8.47 23.77 28.21
N LEU A 48 8.54 23.30 29.44
CA LEU A 48 9.54 22.35 29.91
C LEU A 48 9.26 20.89 29.54
N LEU A 49 8.03 20.59 29.09
CA LEU A 49 7.63 19.23 28.72
C LEU A 49 7.77 19.01 27.23
N PRO A 50 8.20 17.82 26.82
CA PRO A 50 8.07 17.39 25.41
C PRO A 50 6.63 17.55 24.94
N GLY A 51 6.45 17.93 23.68
CA GLY A 51 5.12 18.12 23.10
C GLY A 51 4.43 19.43 23.50
N TYR A 52 5.15 20.40 24.04
CA TYR A 52 4.61 21.74 24.28
C TYR A 52 4.24 22.41 22.97
N VAL A 53 3.05 22.99 22.92
CA VAL A 53 2.57 23.82 21.82
C VAL A 53 2.04 25.12 22.43
N ALA A 54 2.38 26.28 21.85
CA ALA A 54 1.85 27.55 22.28
C ALA A 54 0.40 27.72 21.83
N GLY A 55 -0.43 28.40 22.64
CA GLY A 55 -1.83 28.69 22.35
C GLY A 55 -2.82 27.95 23.25
N ASP A 56 -4.10 27.95 22.86
CA ASP A 56 -5.19 27.29 23.60
C ASP A 56 -5.27 25.79 23.21
N VAL A 57 -4.24 25.06 23.59
CA VAL A 57 -4.12 23.62 23.29
C VAL A 57 -5.00 22.83 24.25
N PRO A 58 -5.89 21.95 23.76
CA PRO A 58 -6.61 21.00 24.60
C PRO A 58 -5.62 20.10 25.36
N HIS A 59 -5.74 20.03 26.67
CA HIS A 59 -4.94 19.21 27.54
C HIS A 59 -5.72 18.87 28.82
N GLY A 60 -5.07 18.38 29.87
CA GLY A 60 -5.76 18.05 31.10
C GLY A 60 -6.60 16.79 30.98
N ILE A 61 -6.11 15.71 31.57
CA ILE A 61 -6.79 14.43 31.64
C ILE A 61 -7.77 14.45 32.81
N TRP A 62 -8.99 14.01 32.56
CA TRP A 62 -10.04 13.90 33.57
C TRP A 62 -9.60 13.00 34.73
N SER A 63 -9.79 13.48 35.98
CA SER A 63 -9.43 12.77 37.21
C SER A 63 -8.00 12.20 37.25
N PHE A 64 -7.04 12.83 36.56
CA PHE A 64 -5.66 12.35 36.56
C PHE A 64 -5.02 12.59 37.93
N THR A 65 -4.41 11.52 38.45
CA THR A 65 -3.55 11.57 39.63
C THR A 65 -2.22 10.92 39.27
N ALA A 66 -1.14 11.69 39.44
CA ALA A 66 0.21 11.20 39.15
C ALA A 66 0.60 10.10 40.19
N ASN A 67 1.17 9.02 39.69
CA ASN A 67 1.78 8.00 40.53
C ASN A 67 3.16 8.47 41.05
N ASP A 68 3.78 7.75 42.00
CA ASP A 68 5.03 8.14 42.63
C ASP A 68 6.16 8.43 41.64
N ALA A 69 6.29 7.64 40.57
CA ALA A 69 7.33 7.86 39.56
C ALA A 69 7.05 9.11 38.69
N GLN A 70 5.79 9.34 38.36
CA GLN A 70 5.35 10.53 37.62
C GLN A 70 5.49 11.79 38.52
N GLN A 71 5.17 11.68 39.79
CA GLN A 71 5.34 12.78 40.77
C GLN A 71 6.81 13.12 40.90
N ALA A 72 7.69 12.14 41.10
CA ALA A 72 9.14 12.35 41.17
C ALA A 72 9.69 13.02 39.90
N PHE A 73 9.21 12.64 38.72
CA PHE A 73 9.57 13.29 37.47
C PHE A 73 9.12 14.76 37.40
N ILE A 74 7.90 15.05 37.85
CA ILE A 74 7.35 16.42 37.89
C ILE A 74 8.17 17.28 38.87
N GLU A 75 8.51 16.74 40.04
CA GLU A 75 9.30 17.41 41.05
C GLU A 75 10.73 17.72 40.57
N ASP A 76 11.41 16.75 39.95
CA ASP A 76 12.75 16.95 39.37
C ASP A 76 12.72 18.02 38.27
N LEU A 77 11.69 17.98 37.40
CA LEU A 77 11.51 18.99 36.37
C LEU A 77 11.31 20.39 36.96
N CYS A 78 10.47 20.52 37.99
CA CYS A 78 10.19 21.80 38.65
C CYS A 78 11.40 22.34 39.41
N GLN A 79 12.18 21.49 40.07
CA GLN A 79 13.42 21.89 40.78
C GLN A 79 14.47 22.39 39.78
N ASN A 80 14.71 21.66 38.72
CA ASN A 80 15.70 22.03 37.70
C ASN A 80 15.35 23.31 36.93
N ALA A 81 14.07 23.71 36.88
CA ALA A 81 13.58 24.88 36.17
C ALA A 81 13.16 26.06 37.08
N ASN A 82 13.38 25.97 38.39
CA ASN A 82 12.94 26.97 39.37
C ASN A 82 11.44 27.31 39.27
N CYS A 83 10.59 26.32 39.01
CA CYS A 83 9.14 26.52 38.93
C CYS A 83 8.54 26.66 40.33
N GLN A 84 8.36 27.88 40.81
CA GLN A 84 7.87 28.17 42.19
C GLN A 84 6.42 27.69 42.43
N ASN A 85 5.59 27.56 41.38
CA ASN A 85 4.16 27.25 41.51
C ASN A 85 3.76 25.81 41.05
N GLY A 86 4.74 24.96 40.72
CA GLY A 86 4.45 23.62 40.17
C GLY A 86 3.76 23.64 38.81
N LEU A 87 3.48 22.43 38.27
CA LEU A 87 2.67 22.27 37.06
C LEU A 87 1.19 22.21 37.49
N THR A 88 0.36 23.14 36.98
CA THR A 88 -1.08 23.14 37.24
C THR A 88 -1.86 23.24 35.92
N THR A 89 -3.03 22.64 35.87
CA THR A 89 -3.98 22.81 34.77
C THR A 89 -5.41 22.85 35.26
N HIS A 90 -6.22 23.66 34.62
CA HIS A 90 -7.67 23.71 34.81
C HIS A 90 -8.44 23.13 33.60
N ASP A 91 -7.75 22.86 32.50
CA ASP A 91 -8.34 22.21 31.34
C ASP A 91 -8.60 20.72 31.65
N LYS A 92 -9.69 20.19 31.15
CA LYS A 92 -10.13 18.79 31.25
C LYS A 92 -10.65 18.31 29.92
N SER A 93 -10.00 18.70 28.85
CA SER A 93 -10.40 18.37 27.48
C SER A 93 -10.23 16.91 27.16
N ILE A 94 -9.32 16.18 27.84
CA ILE A 94 -9.04 14.77 27.60
C ILE A 94 -9.83 13.94 28.59
N GLN A 95 -10.79 13.14 28.08
CA GLN A 95 -11.65 12.29 28.90
C GLN A 95 -10.94 11.01 29.33
N GLY A 96 -10.12 10.43 28.46
CA GLY A 96 -9.36 9.22 28.77
C GLY A 96 -8.28 8.90 27.76
N LEU A 97 -7.26 8.18 28.23
CA LEU A 97 -6.16 7.66 27.43
C LEU A 97 -6.18 6.13 27.47
N TYR A 98 -6.10 5.54 26.30
CA TYR A 98 -6.08 4.08 26.16
C TYR A 98 -5.04 3.67 25.12
N SER A 99 -4.32 2.57 25.37
CA SER A 99 -3.60 1.91 24.31
C SER A 99 -4.48 0.87 23.64
N MET A 100 -4.22 0.60 22.36
CA MET A 100 -4.91 -0.45 21.62
C MET A 100 -3.93 -1.32 20.81
N GLY A 101 -4.44 -2.30 20.11
CA GLY A 101 -3.67 -3.14 19.20
C GLY A 101 -2.94 -4.29 19.89
N SER A 102 -1.62 -4.38 19.79
CA SER A 102 -0.86 -5.49 20.37
C SER A 102 -0.44 -5.27 21.82
N THR A 103 -0.54 -4.05 22.34
CA THR A 103 -0.13 -3.70 23.70
C THR A 103 -0.80 -4.60 24.74
N SER A 104 -0.05 -5.12 25.69
CA SER A 104 -0.44 -6.09 26.73
C SER A 104 -0.83 -7.50 26.26
N SER A 105 -0.89 -7.75 24.96
CA SER A 105 -1.21 -9.07 24.42
C SER A 105 0.03 -9.94 24.22
N ILE A 106 -0.20 -11.23 23.94
CA ILE A 106 0.87 -12.15 23.55
C ILE A 106 1.61 -11.70 22.29
N GLY A 107 0.92 -10.94 21.40
CA GLY A 107 1.49 -10.39 20.17
C GLY A 107 2.35 -9.14 20.34
N GLN A 108 2.52 -8.62 21.56
CA GLN A 108 3.42 -7.49 21.80
C GLN A 108 4.88 -7.94 21.78
N CYS A 109 5.77 -7.16 21.19
CA CYS A 109 7.23 -7.31 21.28
C CYS A 109 7.88 -5.96 21.59
N CYS A 110 9.19 -5.95 21.89
CA CYS A 110 9.94 -4.73 22.24
C CYS A 110 9.94 -3.66 21.15
N HIS A 111 9.63 -4.02 19.90
CA HIS A 111 9.51 -3.11 18.74
C HIS A 111 8.06 -2.91 18.29
N SER A 112 7.09 -3.27 19.12
CA SER A 112 5.68 -3.00 18.80
C SER A 112 5.39 -1.52 18.91
N ASP A 113 4.59 -1.03 17.96
CA ASP A 113 4.05 0.32 17.94
C ASP A 113 3.18 0.56 19.18
N LEU A 114 3.18 1.78 19.67
CA LEU A 114 2.27 2.22 20.73
C LEU A 114 1.14 3.04 20.10
N ASP A 115 0.00 2.41 19.89
CA ASP A 115 -1.20 3.07 19.35
C ASP A 115 -2.03 3.59 20.53
N ILE A 116 -2.13 4.92 20.66
CA ILE A 116 -2.78 5.60 21.79
C ILE A 116 -4.03 6.33 21.33
N TRP A 117 -5.17 5.95 21.88
CA TRP A 117 -6.40 6.72 21.74
C TRP A 117 -6.45 7.82 22.80
N VAL A 118 -6.54 9.06 22.30
CA VAL A 118 -6.79 10.25 23.10
C VAL A 118 -8.28 10.59 22.97
N CYS A 119 -9.07 10.09 23.91
CA CYS A 119 -10.50 10.38 23.92
C CYS A 119 -10.72 11.77 24.51
N HIS A 120 -11.31 12.66 23.74
CA HIS A 120 -11.52 14.05 24.11
C HIS A 120 -13.01 14.44 24.12
N VAL A 121 -13.33 15.54 24.78
CA VAL A 121 -14.69 16.08 24.80
C VAL A 121 -15.21 16.34 23.39
N ALA A 122 -16.49 16.10 23.16
CA ALA A 122 -17.15 16.47 21.93
C ALA A 122 -17.15 18.00 21.73
N GLY A 123 -17.23 18.45 20.47
CA GLY A 123 -17.40 19.87 20.15
C GLY A 123 -16.15 20.75 20.27
N LEU A 124 -14.93 20.20 20.30
CA LEU A 124 -13.71 20.99 20.14
C LEU A 124 -13.70 21.70 18.80
N SER A 125 -13.31 22.97 18.76
CA SER A 125 -13.14 23.69 17.49
C SER A 125 -12.03 23.06 16.64
N GLN A 126 -12.10 23.21 15.33
CA GLN A 126 -11.07 22.68 14.43
C GLN A 126 -9.68 23.24 14.75
N GLU A 127 -9.58 24.49 15.19
CA GLU A 127 -8.32 25.10 15.60
C GLU A 127 -7.74 24.42 16.84
N ARG A 128 -8.55 24.19 17.87
CA ARG A 128 -8.13 23.50 19.08
C ARG A 128 -7.74 22.06 18.79
N LEU A 129 -8.50 21.37 17.91
CA LEU A 129 -8.18 20.02 17.50
C LEU A 129 -6.85 19.94 16.73
N ALA A 130 -6.57 20.90 15.85
CA ALA A 130 -5.29 21.00 15.14
C ALA A 130 -4.11 21.27 16.10
N LEU A 131 -4.31 22.06 17.15
CA LEU A 131 -3.29 22.26 18.18
C LEU A 131 -3.03 21.00 19.01
N LEU A 132 -4.05 20.21 19.33
CA LEU A 132 -3.92 18.93 20.00
C LEU A 132 -3.19 17.92 19.10
N ASP A 133 -3.52 17.87 17.83
CA ASP A 133 -2.82 17.02 16.85
C ASP A 133 -1.34 17.41 16.72
N LEU A 134 -1.03 18.70 16.66
CA LEU A 134 0.35 19.18 16.65
C LEU A 134 1.12 18.76 17.90
N LYS A 135 0.50 18.84 19.10
CA LYS A 135 1.07 18.34 20.35
C LYS A 135 1.37 16.84 20.25
N CYS A 136 0.43 16.06 19.78
CA CYS A 136 0.60 14.62 19.56
C CYS A 136 1.74 14.31 18.58
N GLN A 137 1.83 15.04 17.47
CA GLN A 137 2.93 14.89 16.49
C GLN A 137 4.30 15.20 17.10
N GLN A 138 4.39 16.21 17.96
CA GLN A 138 5.65 16.51 18.67
C GLN A 138 6.03 15.42 19.67
N LEU A 139 5.04 14.83 20.36
CA LEU A 139 5.25 13.69 21.25
C LEU A 139 5.68 12.44 20.48
N SER A 140 5.11 12.18 19.31
CA SER A 140 5.54 11.08 18.43
C SER A 140 7.00 11.27 18.01
N LYS A 141 7.40 12.47 17.57
CA LYS A 141 8.80 12.76 17.23
C LYS A 141 9.76 12.61 18.42
N TRP A 142 9.32 13.02 19.61
CA TRP A 142 10.11 12.84 20.83
C TRP A 142 10.29 11.35 21.19
N ALA A 143 9.26 10.52 20.98
CA ALA A 143 9.32 9.08 21.18
C ALA A 143 10.20 8.40 20.13
N GLU A 144 10.10 8.80 18.86
CA GLU A 144 10.90 8.28 17.74
C GLU A 144 12.40 8.48 17.99
N GLN A 145 12.83 9.63 18.54
CA GLN A 145 14.21 9.88 18.95
C GLN A 145 14.72 8.88 20.00
N ARG A 146 13.83 8.16 20.66
CA ARG A 146 14.10 7.11 21.66
C ARG A 146 13.88 5.70 21.11
N GLY A 147 13.65 5.59 19.79
CA GLY A 147 13.39 4.32 19.13
C GLY A 147 12.03 3.72 19.45
N VAL A 148 11.05 4.55 19.83
CA VAL A 148 9.67 4.13 20.13
C VAL A 148 8.74 4.70 19.07
N ASP A 149 8.05 3.82 18.36
CA ASP A 149 7.02 4.18 17.39
C ASP A 149 5.70 4.45 18.13
N LEU A 150 5.32 5.74 18.22
CA LEU A 150 4.18 6.22 19.01
C LEU A 150 3.18 6.93 18.10
N ASN A 151 1.99 6.37 17.99
CA ASN A 151 0.90 6.88 17.18
C ASN A 151 -0.27 7.34 18.05
N PHE A 152 -0.85 8.50 17.71
CA PHE A 152 -2.01 9.03 18.40
C PHE A 152 -3.24 9.05 17.50
N PHE A 153 -4.39 8.70 18.09
CA PHE A 153 -5.69 8.77 17.45
C PHE A 153 -6.60 9.64 18.30
N LEU A 154 -6.98 10.80 17.76
CA LEU A 154 -7.88 11.73 18.43
C LEU A 154 -9.32 11.28 18.24
N ILE A 155 -9.99 10.92 19.32
CA ILE A 155 -11.31 10.31 19.33
C ILE A 155 -12.27 11.19 20.13
N PRO A 156 -13.20 11.90 19.51
CA PRO A 156 -14.27 12.55 20.24
C PRO A 156 -15.16 11.49 20.91
N GLU A 157 -15.65 11.77 22.13
CA GLU A 157 -16.40 10.83 22.96
C GLU A 157 -17.69 10.31 22.29
N ASP A 158 -18.23 11.05 21.33
CA ASP A 158 -19.44 10.74 20.57
C ASP A 158 -19.19 10.14 19.18
N LYS A 159 -17.91 9.88 18.80
CA LYS A 159 -17.52 9.44 17.46
C LYS A 159 -18.33 8.28 16.90
N PHE A 160 -18.58 7.27 17.71
CA PHE A 160 -19.23 6.04 17.27
C PHE A 160 -20.76 6.10 17.30
N ARG A 161 -21.31 7.20 17.79
CA ARG A 161 -22.74 7.52 17.75
C ARG A 161 -23.13 8.37 16.55
N GLN A 162 -22.15 8.98 15.87
CA GLN A 162 -22.33 9.80 14.67
C GLN A 162 -21.96 9.02 13.42
N ARG A 163 -22.50 9.43 12.26
CA ARG A 163 -22.12 8.83 10.97
C ARG A 163 -20.67 9.19 10.63
N ASN A 164 -19.89 8.21 10.20
CA ASN A 164 -18.47 8.41 9.90
C ASN A 164 -18.25 8.85 8.45
N ASP A 165 -18.02 10.13 8.22
CA ASP A 165 -17.68 10.71 6.91
C ASP A 165 -16.17 11.05 6.79
N ALA A 166 -15.32 10.50 7.67
CA ALA A 166 -13.89 10.80 7.69
C ALA A 166 -13.17 10.27 6.43
N GLN A 167 -12.26 11.07 5.89
CA GLN A 167 -11.40 10.67 4.76
C GLN A 167 -10.27 9.74 5.23
N MET A 168 -9.87 8.82 4.35
CA MET A 168 -8.76 7.93 4.58
C MET A 168 -7.42 8.68 4.57
N GLN A 169 -6.63 8.48 5.63
CA GLN A 169 -5.27 9.02 5.76
C GLN A 169 -4.30 7.87 6.08
N GLY A 170 -2.98 8.10 6.01
CA GLY A 170 -1.96 7.05 6.10
C GLY A 170 -2.15 5.96 7.16
N GLU A 171 -2.49 6.33 8.41
CA GLU A 171 -2.81 5.40 9.50
C GLU A 171 -4.32 5.32 9.83
N SER A 172 -5.13 6.20 9.25
CA SER A 172 -6.60 6.22 9.41
C SER A 172 -7.28 5.49 8.27
N CYS A 173 -8.17 4.58 8.60
CA CYS A 173 -9.00 3.83 7.64
C CYS A 173 -10.14 4.66 7.02
N GLY A 174 -10.30 5.93 7.40
CA GLY A 174 -11.38 6.77 6.89
C GLY A 174 -12.77 6.18 7.12
N SER A 175 -13.57 6.13 6.06
CA SER A 175 -14.91 5.53 6.08
C SER A 175 -14.91 3.99 6.02
N ALA A 176 -13.73 3.36 5.78
CA ALA A 176 -13.63 1.91 5.61
C ALA A 176 -13.89 1.09 6.89
N GLN A 177 -13.74 1.70 8.06
CA GLN A 177 -14.03 1.06 9.36
C GLN A 177 -14.66 2.08 10.32
N HIS A 178 -15.69 1.66 11.04
CA HIS A 178 -16.32 2.44 12.09
C HIS A 178 -16.60 1.57 13.33
N LEU A 179 -17.66 0.75 13.31
CA LEU A 179 -17.99 -0.14 14.42
C LEU A 179 -17.00 -1.32 14.53
N LEU A 180 -16.44 -1.81 13.43
CA LEU A 180 -15.39 -2.84 13.48
C LEU A 180 -14.07 -2.29 14.06
N LEU A 181 -13.81 -1.01 13.95
CA LEU A 181 -12.71 -0.36 14.65
C LEU A 181 -13.01 -0.29 16.16
N LEU A 182 -14.25 -0.03 16.54
CA LEU A 182 -14.71 -0.06 17.94
C LEU A 182 -14.61 -1.47 18.52
N ASP A 183 -14.96 -2.52 17.74
CA ASP A 183 -14.74 -3.93 18.15
C ASP A 183 -13.26 -4.20 18.43
N GLU A 184 -12.36 -3.77 17.52
CA GLU A 184 -10.92 -3.91 17.73
C GLU A 184 -10.45 -3.16 18.98
N PHE A 185 -10.95 -1.95 19.18
CA PHE A 185 -10.64 -1.15 20.35
C PHE A 185 -11.12 -1.86 21.63
N TYR A 186 -12.39 -2.20 21.76
CA TYR A 186 -12.91 -2.78 23.00
C TYR A 186 -12.22 -4.09 23.39
N ARG A 187 -11.88 -4.96 22.42
CA ARG A 187 -11.19 -6.23 22.74
C ARG A 187 -9.70 -6.06 23.07
N SER A 188 -9.08 -4.95 22.66
CA SER A 188 -7.63 -4.73 22.85
C SER A 188 -7.31 -3.64 23.84
N ALA A 189 -8.23 -2.74 24.14
CA ALA A 189 -8.00 -1.56 24.96
C ALA A 189 -7.40 -1.89 26.33
N MET A 190 -6.41 -1.07 26.69
CA MET A 190 -5.84 -1.01 28.02
C MET A 190 -5.92 0.44 28.49
N HIS A 191 -6.57 0.66 29.62
CA HIS A 191 -6.72 1.99 30.22
C HIS A 191 -5.40 2.49 30.79
N ILE A 192 -5.03 3.70 30.43
CA ILE A 192 -3.78 4.36 30.89
C ILE A 192 -4.08 5.44 31.92
N ALA A 193 -5.01 6.33 31.64
CA ALA A 193 -5.41 7.43 32.53
C ALA A 193 -6.78 7.99 32.13
N GLY A 194 -7.43 8.69 33.04
CA GLY A 194 -8.74 9.30 32.82
C GLY A 194 -9.90 8.39 33.17
N LYS A 195 -11.03 8.57 32.49
CA LYS A 195 -12.25 7.74 32.71
C LYS A 195 -12.03 6.31 32.24
N ARG A 196 -12.67 5.34 32.92
CA ARG A 196 -12.67 3.92 32.58
C ARG A 196 -13.66 3.63 31.46
N LEU A 197 -13.51 2.50 30.73
CA LEU A 197 -14.45 2.10 29.67
C LEU A 197 -15.68 1.42 30.26
N LEU A 198 -16.85 2.01 30.03
CA LEU A 198 -18.12 1.48 30.52
C LEU A 198 -18.52 0.14 29.87
N TRP A 199 -18.12 -0.08 28.61
CA TRP A 199 -18.46 -1.24 27.80
C TRP A 199 -18.41 -2.59 28.55
N TYR A 200 -17.38 -2.81 29.35
CA TYR A 200 -17.17 -4.07 30.06
C TYR A 200 -18.20 -4.34 31.17
N LEU A 201 -18.91 -3.31 31.64
CA LEU A 201 -19.91 -3.44 32.71
C LEU A 201 -21.31 -3.75 32.18
N VAL A 202 -21.54 -3.61 30.87
CA VAL A 202 -22.88 -3.85 30.27
C VAL A 202 -22.98 -5.33 29.89
N PRO A 203 -23.98 -6.09 30.45
CA PRO A 203 -24.18 -7.48 30.08
C PRO A 203 -24.64 -7.62 28.61
N SER A 204 -24.21 -8.68 27.93
CA SER A 204 -24.50 -8.88 26.49
C SER A 204 -26.00 -9.08 26.21
N GLU A 205 -26.79 -9.47 27.20
CA GLU A 205 -28.25 -9.58 27.11
C GLU A 205 -28.95 -8.22 26.89
N TYR A 206 -28.24 -7.10 27.16
CA TYR A 206 -28.74 -5.74 26.94
C TYR A 206 -28.16 -5.09 25.68
N ASP A 207 -27.48 -5.83 24.80
CA ASP A 207 -26.86 -5.25 23.58
C ASP A 207 -27.90 -4.55 22.68
N ASP A 208 -29.10 -5.12 22.53
CA ASP A 208 -30.20 -4.51 21.76
C ASP A 208 -30.82 -3.27 22.45
N HIS A 209 -30.57 -3.05 23.74
CA HIS A 209 -31.06 -1.94 24.55
C HIS A 209 -29.91 -1.28 25.34
N TYR A 210 -28.75 -1.23 24.74
CA TYR A 210 -27.52 -0.75 25.38
C TYR A 210 -27.66 0.63 26.00
N ASP A 211 -28.14 1.62 25.23
CA ASP A 211 -28.29 3.00 25.70
C ASP A 211 -29.30 3.12 26.83
N ASP A 212 -30.41 2.39 26.80
CA ASP A 212 -31.41 2.37 27.87
C ASP A 212 -30.82 1.83 29.17
N TYR A 213 -30.05 0.75 29.09
CA TYR A 213 -29.38 0.15 30.23
C TYR A 213 -28.35 1.11 30.83
N VAL A 214 -27.49 1.72 30.00
CA VAL A 214 -26.44 2.69 30.41
C VAL A 214 -27.08 3.93 31.06
N ASN A 215 -28.10 4.52 30.42
CA ASN A 215 -28.83 5.63 30.98
C ASN A 215 -29.47 5.28 32.36
N GLY A 216 -29.99 4.06 32.50
CA GLY A 216 -30.48 3.58 33.77
C GLY A 216 -29.40 3.47 34.86
N LEU A 217 -28.18 3.06 34.53
CA LEU A 217 -27.05 3.01 35.47
C LEU A 217 -26.72 4.40 36.03
N PHE A 218 -26.67 5.40 35.17
CA PHE A 218 -26.37 6.80 35.54
C PHE A 218 -27.56 7.43 36.29
N ALA A 219 -28.78 7.30 35.78
CA ALA A 219 -29.98 7.90 36.38
C ALA A 219 -30.25 7.40 37.81
N HIS A 220 -29.96 6.13 38.11
CA HIS A 220 -30.09 5.57 39.42
C HIS A 220 -28.88 5.79 40.34
N GLY A 221 -27.86 6.56 39.90
CA GLY A 221 -26.66 6.84 40.66
C GLY A 221 -25.79 5.61 40.97
N LYS A 222 -25.96 4.50 40.19
CA LYS A 222 -25.13 3.32 40.33
C LYS A 222 -23.70 3.49 39.85
N LEU A 223 -23.51 4.37 38.83
CA LEU A 223 -22.22 4.81 38.32
C LEU A 223 -22.25 6.30 38.13
N SER A 224 -21.06 6.92 38.16
CA SER A 224 -20.86 8.35 37.85
C SER A 224 -20.38 8.51 36.41
N GLN A 225 -20.95 9.45 35.66
CA GLN A 225 -20.45 9.84 34.33
C GLN A 225 -19.04 10.43 34.39
N ASP A 226 -18.60 10.87 35.56
CA ASP A 226 -17.26 11.42 35.78
C ASP A 226 -16.18 10.33 35.79
N ASP A 227 -16.55 9.08 36.10
CA ASP A 227 -15.62 7.96 36.24
C ASP A 227 -15.58 7.05 35.00
N TRP A 228 -16.61 7.13 34.17
CA TRP A 228 -16.81 6.17 33.07
C TRP A 228 -17.00 6.87 31.73
N LEU A 229 -16.25 6.40 30.70
CA LEU A 229 -16.39 6.79 29.31
C LEU A 229 -17.24 5.76 28.57
N ASP A 230 -18.29 6.24 27.93
CA ASP A 230 -19.18 5.44 27.12
C ASP A 230 -19.08 5.83 25.64
N LEU A 231 -18.41 5.00 24.84
CA LEU A 231 -18.28 5.16 23.40
C LEU A 231 -19.46 4.55 22.60
N GLY A 232 -20.44 3.94 23.30
CA GLY A 232 -21.62 3.33 22.70
C GLY A 232 -21.52 1.82 22.57
N GLY A 233 -22.68 1.22 22.28
CA GLY A 233 -22.84 -0.22 21.97
C GLY A 233 -22.73 -0.49 20.47
N PHE A 234 -22.90 -1.75 20.09
CA PHE A 234 -22.96 -2.16 18.70
C PHE A 234 -24.40 -2.21 18.22
N ASN A 235 -24.72 -1.33 17.29
CA ASN A 235 -25.88 -1.51 16.43
C ASN A 235 -25.54 -2.55 15.34
N ARG A 236 -26.53 -2.89 14.51
CA ARG A 236 -26.30 -3.78 13.38
C ARG A 236 -25.22 -3.19 12.46
N ILE A 237 -24.08 -3.88 12.36
CA ILE A 237 -22.97 -3.48 11.50
C ILE A 237 -23.36 -3.74 10.04
N PRO A 238 -23.32 -2.74 9.16
CA PRO A 238 -23.67 -2.91 7.77
C PRO A 238 -22.62 -3.76 7.04
N ALA A 239 -23.02 -4.45 5.96
CA ALA A 239 -22.14 -5.35 5.21
C ALA A 239 -20.95 -4.60 4.58
N GLU A 240 -21.16 -3.35 4.23
CA GLU A 240 -20.17 -2.43 3.65
C GLU A 240 -18.96 -2.25 4.55
N GLU A 241 -19.18 -2.21 5.85
CA GLU A 241 -18.09 -2.02 6.81
C GLU A 241 -17.19 -3.26 6.91
N TYR A 242 -17.75 -4.46 6.79
CA TYR A 242 -16.94 -5.69 6.69
C TYR A 242 -16.07 -5.68 5.44
N PHE A 243 -16.64 -5.21 4.32
CA PHE A 243 -15.91 -5.10 3.06
C PHE A 243 -14.79 -4.07 3.16
N GLY A 244 -15.07 -2.86 3.60
CA GLY A 244 -14.10 -1.79 3.78
C GLY A 244 -12.98 -2.17 4.75
N SER A 245 -13.35 -2.78 5.87
CA SER A 245 -12.42 -3.27 6.88
C SER A 245 -11.47 -4.33 6.32
N ALA A 246 -11.99 -5.29 5.55
CA ALA A 246 -11.18 -6.33 4.94
C ALA A 246 -10.23 -5.77 3.86
N LEU A 247 -10.68 -4.85 3.02
CA LEU A 247 -9.80 -4.13 2.07
C LEU A 247 -8.68 -3.39 2.79
N TRP A 248 -8.98 -2.74 3.91
CA TRP A 248 -7.98 -2.07 4.74
C TRP A 248 -6.92 -3.04 5.29
N GLN A 249 -7.32 -4.22 5.74
CA GLN A 249 -6.37 -5.23 6.22
C GLN A 249 -5.48 -5.74 5.08
N LEU A 250 -6.03 -5.95 3.89
CA LEU A 250 -5.25 -6.31 2.70
C LEU A 250 -4.26 -5.21 2.33
N TYR A 251 -4.68 -3.95 2.35
CA TYR A 251 -3.80 -2.80 2.12
C TYR A 251 -2.62 -2.76 3.12
N LYS A 252 -2.88 -3.01 4.42
CA LYS A 252 -1.82 -3.11 5.43
C LYS A 252 -0.94 -4.36 5.23
N GLY A 253 -1.42 -5.36 4.50
CA GLY A 253 -0.69 -6.59 4.18
C GLY A 253 0.59 -6.37 3.36
N ILE A 254 0.65 -5.29 2.60
CA ILE A 254 1.84 -4.90 1.85
C ILE A 254 3.02 -4.61 2.78
N ASP A 255 2.74 -4.06 3.96
CA ASP A 255 3.76 -3.65 4.91
C ASP A 255 4.02 -4.65 6.04
N SER A 256 3.01 -5.46 6.35
CA SER A 256 3.05 -6.42 7.47
C SER A 256 2.25 -7.68 7.13
N PRO A 257 2.73 -8.53 6.20
CA PRO A 257 1.96 -9.63 5.64
C PRO A 257 1.52 -10.66 6.69
N TYR A 258 2.36 -10.99 7.66
CA TYR A 258 2.00 -11.94 8.73
C TYR A 258 0.83 -11.45 9.60
N LYS A 259 0.85 -10.17 9.99
CA LYS A 259 -0.25 -9.55 10.76
C LYS A 259 -1.51 -9.44 9.89
N ALA A 260 -1.34 -9.14 8.61
CA ALA A 260 -2.46 -8.95 7.70
C ALA A 260 -3.19 -10.26 7.39
N VAL A 261 -2.49 -11.37 7.20
CA VAL A 261 -3.13 -12.69 7.01
C VAL A 261 -4.05 -13.00 8.20
N LEU A 262 -3.58 -12.83 9.45
CA LEU A 262 -4.40 -13.05 10.63
C LEU A 262 -5.67 -12.18 10.63
N LYS A 263 -5.52 -10.88 10.34
CA LYS A 263 -6.64 -9.94 10.36
C LYS A 263 -7.58 -10.09 9.16
N SER A 264 -7.05 -10.41 7.97
CA SER A 264 -7.88 -10.64 6.78
C SER A 264 -8.73 -11.89 6.94
N VAL A 265 -8.17 -12.98 7.47
CA VAL A 265 -8.95 -14.19 7.74
C VAL A 265 -9.94 -13.98 8.89
N LEU A 266 -9.66 -13.09 9.86
CA LEU A 266 -10.66 -12.67 10.85
C LEU A 266 -11.86 -11.98 10.18
N MET A 267 -11.60 -11.09 9.21
CA MET A 267 -12.67 -10.43 8.45
C MET A 267 -13.47 -11.42 7.61
N GLU A 268 -12.81 -12.44 7.04
CA GLU A 268 -13.54 -13.56 6.40
C GLU A 268 -14.45 -14.29 7.39
N ALA A 269 -13.94 -14.63 8.58
CA ALA A 269 -14.72 -15.30 9.60
C ALA A 269 -15.94 -14.47 10.03
N TYR A 270 -15.76 -13.17 10.19
CA TYR A 270 -16.84 -12.24 10.49
C TYR A 270 -17.87 -12.18 9.35
N SER A 271 -17.40 -12.01 8.11
CA SER A 271 -18.25 -11.98 6.92
C SER A 271 -19.01 -13.30 6.69
N HIS A 272 -18.41 -14.44 7.07
CA HIS A 272 -19.02 -15.74 6.97
C HIS A 272 -20.22 -15.90 7.92
N GLU A 273 -20.15 -15.28 9.11
CA GLU A 273 -21.23 -15.31 10.11
C GLU A 273 -22.29 -14.23 9.88
N TYR A 274 -22.05 -13.26 8.99
CA TYR A 274 -22.99 -12.18 8.71
C TYR A 274 -24.37 -12.73 8.26
N PRO A 275 -25.53 -12.20 8.74
CA PRO A 275 -25.69 -10.98 9.53
C PRO A 275 -25.58 -11.19 11.07
N ASN A 276 -25.38 -12.39 11.54
CA ASN A 276 -25.38 -12.74 12.99
C ASN A 276 -23.95 -12.87 13.54
N THR A 277 -23.05 -11.99 13.08
CA THR A 277 -21.65 -12.03 13.47
C THR A 277 -21.47 -11.79 14.97
N ARG A 278 -20.86 -12.77 15.66
CA ARG A 278 -20.47 -12.59 17.05
C ARG A 278 -19.08 -11.95 17.13
N LEU A 279 -19.04 -10.70 17.54
CA LEU A 279 -17.81 -9.92 17.66
C LEU A 279 -16.89 -10.45 18.76
N LEU A 280 -15.59 -10.28 18.60
CA LEU A 280 -14.61 -10.71 19.60
C LEU A 280 -14.65 -9.86 20.87
N SER A 281 -14.99 -8.58 20.77
CA SER A 281 -15.21 -7.72 21.94
C SER A 281 -16.34 -8.24 22.82
N VAL A 282 -17.45 -8.67 22.24
CA VAL A 282 -18.56 -9.28 22.97
C VAL A 282 -18.13 -10.58 23.65
N THR A 283 -17.38 -11.42 22.91
CA THR A 283 -16.85 -12.68 23.46
C THR A 283 -15.90 -12.42 24.63
N SER A 284 -15.03 -11.39 24.54
CA SER A 284 -14.12 -10.98 25.60
C SER A 284 -14.89 -10.44 26.82
N ARG A 285 -15.91 -9.60 26.59
CA ARG A 285 -16.77 -9.04 27.64
C ARG A 285 -17.51 -10.12 28.40
N ASP A 286 -18.10 -11.09 27.70
CA ASP A 286 -18.80 -12.21 28.36
C ASP A 286 -17.87 -13.04 29.25
N TRP A 287 -16.64 -13.28 28.76
CA TRP A 287 -15.63 -13.95 29.59
C TRP A 287 -15.28 -13.10 30.82
N PHE A 288 -15.03 -11.81 30.65
CA PHE A 288 -14.73 -10.86 31.72
C PHE A 288 -15.80 -10.85 32.81
N GLN A 289 -17.08 -10.86 32.43
CA GLN A 289 -18.17 -10.77 33.37
C GLN A 289 -18.37 -12.05 34.21
N HIS A 290 -18.04 -13.22 33.65
CA HIS A 290 -18.32 -14.50 34.31
C HIS A 290 -17.10 -15.15 34.97
N ASN A 291 -15.89 -14.67 34.71
CA ASN A 291 -14.67 -15.33 35.16
C ASN A 291 -13.71 -14.31 35.83
N GLU A 292 -12.87 -14.83 36.72
CA GLU A 292 -11.88 -14.04 37.43
C GLU A 292 -10.45 -14.19 36.81
N GLY A 293 -9.64 -13.15 36.99
CA GLY A 293 -8.26 -13.18 36.60
C GLY A 293 -8.00 -13.00 35.12
N MET A 294 -6.72 -12.88 34.76
CA MET A 294 -6.29 -12.75 33.37
C MET A 294 -6.17 -14.11 32.71
N HIS A 295 -6.98 -14.35 31.71
CA HIS A 295 -7.03 -15.57 30.93
C HIS A 295 -6.69 -15.32 29.47
N TYR A 296 -6.28 -16.36 28.71
CA TYR A 296 -5.96 -16.22 27.28
C TYR A 296 -7.16 -15.69 26.45
N ARG A 297 -8.39 -15.91 26.89
CA ARG A 297 -9.62 -15.36 26.25
C ARG A 297 -9.84 -13.85 26.47
N LEU A 298 -9.00 -13.21 27.26
CA LEU A 298 -8.92 -11.75 27.37
C LEU A 298 -7.74 -11.17 26.56
N ASP A 299 -6.97 -12.04 25.93
CA ASP A 299 -5.91 -11.65 24.99
C ASP A 299 -6.49 -11.57 23.59
N ASN A 300 -6.39 -10.39 22.96
CA ASN A 300 -7.02 -10.14 21.67
C ASN A 300 -6.44 -10.98 20.53
N TYR A 301 -5.14 -11.35 20.59
CA TYR A 301 -4.50 -12.21 19.59
C TYR A 301 -4.91 -13.68 19.76
N CYS A 302 -5.06 -14.15 20.99
CA CYS A 302 -5.56 -15.49 21.26
C CYS A 302 -7.03 -15.63 20.83
N LEU A 303 -7.88 -14.65 21.13
CA LEU A 303 -9.26 -14.61 20.65
C LEU A 303 -9.37 -14.64 19.14
N MET A 304 -8.51 -13.85 18.46
CA MET A 304 -8.45 -13.84 17.01
C MET A 304 -8.02 -15.20 16.46
N LEU A 305 -6.99 -15.82 17.05
CA LEU A 305 -6.52 -17.15 16.67
C LEU A 305 -7.62 -18.21 16.80
N ASP A 306 -8.36 -18.20 17.92
CA ASP A 306 -9.47 -19.13 18.14
C ASP A 306 -10.59 -18.96 17.11
N LYS A 307 -10.98 -17.71 16.83
CA LYS A 307 -12.03 -17.40 15.85
C LYS A 307 -11.63 -17.87 14.44
N VAL A 308 -10.43 -17.51 14.02
CA VAL A 308 -9.87 -17.88 12.71
C VAL A 308 -9.69 -19.40 12.60
N THR A 309 -9.21 -20.06 13.66
CA THR A 309 -9.06 -21.52 13.69
C THR A 309 -10.41 -22.22 13.51
N ASN A 310 -11.44 -21.77 14.21
CA ASN A 310 -12.78 -22.36 14.11
C ASN A 310 -13.37 -22.15 12.71
N TYR A 311 -13.21 -20.94 12.14
CA TYR A 311 -13.65 -20.64 10.78
C TYR A 311 -12.96 -21.53 9.75
N LEU A 312 -11.61 -21.57 9.72
CA LEU A 312 -10.88 -22.37 8.74
C LEU A 312 -11.14 -23.88 8.89
N LYS A 313 -11.32 -24.37 10.10
CA LYS A 313 -11.76 -25.76 10.33
C LYS A 313 -13.16 -26.02 9.77
N SER A 314 -14.10 -25.08 9.93
CA SER A 314 -15.47 -25.23 9.47
C SER A 314 -15.59 -25.31 7.94
N ILE A 315 -14.69 -24.62 7.22
CA ILE A 315 -14.62 -24.66 5.75
C ILE A 315 -13.62 -25.69 5.21
N GLY A 316 -12.93 -26.45 6.09
CA GLY A 316 -11.97 -27.49 5.72
C GLY A 316 -10.62 -26.99 5.20
N ASP A 317 -10.28 -25.71 5.35
CA ASP A 317 -9.05 -25.11 4.84
C ASP A 317 -7.87 -25.26 5.82
N MET A 318 -7.33 -26.48 5.86
CA MET A 318 -6.24 -26.82 6.77
C MET A 318 -4.90 -26.21 6.34
N GLN A 319 -4.73 -25.91 5.06
CA GLN A 319 -3.49 -25.30 4.55
C GLN A 319 -3.37 -23.85 5.04
N ARG A 320 -4.41 -23.04 4.89
CA ARG A 320 -4.41 -21.67 5.43
C ARG A 320 -4.40 -21.68 6.96
N LEU A 321 -4.99 -22.68 7.61
CA LEU A 321 -4.90 -22.81 9.07
C LEU A 321 -3.45 -23.00 9.53
N ASP A 322 -2.68 -23.83 8.83
CA ASP A 322 -1.26 -23.99 9.14
C ASP A 322 -0.47 -22.70 8.92
N LEU A 323 -0.72 -21.98 7.84
CA LEU A 323 -0.11 -20.67 7.59
C LEU A 323 -0.48 -19.65 8.68
N VAL A 324 -1.74 -19.58 9.09
CA VAL A 324 -2.21 -18.71 10.18
C VAL A 324 -1.47 -18.99 11.49
N ARG A 325 -1.25 -20.25 11.84
CA ARG A 325 -0.49 -20.66 13.03
C ARG A 325 0.97 -20.20 12.94
N ARG A 326 1.60 -20.33 11.76
CA ARG A 326 2.97 -19.82 11.52
C ARG A 326 3.01 -18.29 11.63
N CYS A 327 2.04 -17.59 11.04
CA CYS A 327 1.92 -16.13 11.15
C CYS A 327 1.77 -15.68 12.61
N PHE A 328 0.97 -16.38 13.38
CA PHE A 328 0.80 -16.12 14.80
C PHE A 328 2.10 -16.34 15.57
N TYR A 329 2.76 -17.48 15.37
CA TYR A 329 4.03 -17.82 16.00
C TYR A 329 5.09 -16.74 15.72
N LEU A 330 5.26 -16.37 14.45
CA LEU A 330 6.22 -15.34 14.03
C LEU A 330 5.88 -13.94 14.57
N LYS A 331 4.59 -13.65 14.82
CA LYS A 331 4.16 -12.39 15.43
C LYS A 331 4.50 -12.34 16.92
N VAL A 332 4.47 -13.48 17.61
CA VAL A 332 4.83 -13.56 19.03
C VAL A 332 6.34 -13.40 19.25
N CYS A 333 7.19 -13.83 18.31
CA CYS A 333 8.66 -13.67 18.34
C CYS A 333 9.32 -14.27 19.60
N ASP A 334 8.88 -15.45 20.06
CA ASP A 334 9.35 -15.98 21.35
C ASP A 334 10.55 -16.95 21.25
N GLY A 335 10.83 -17.48 20.03
CA GLY A 335 11.99 -18.33 19.76
C GLY A 335 12.06 -19.56 20.65
N LEU A 336 11.06 -20.45 20.62
CA LEU A 336 10.95 -21.59 21.53
C LEU A 336 12.08 -22.61 21.40
N SER A 337 12.73 -22.68 20.25
CA SER A 337 13.88 -23.58 20.03
C SER A 337 15.16 -23.09 20.72
N HIS A 338 15.22 -21.80 21.09
CA HIS A 338 16.35 -21.22 21.79
C HIS A 338 16.21 -21.35 23.32
N PRO A 339 17.35 -21.33 24.06
CA PRO A 339 17.30 -21.22 25.51
C PRO A 339 16.49 -19.99 25.91
N LYS A 340 15.85 -20.06 27.07
CA LYS A 340 15.06 -18.92 27.59
C LYS A 340 15.97 -17.70 27.73
N GLU A 341 15.64 -16.63 27.04
CA GLU A 341 16.25 -15.32 27.30
C GLU A 341 15.70 -14.78 28.62
N ASP A 342 16.56 -14.16 29.42
CA ASP A 342 16.20 -13.63 30.74
C ASP A 342 15.08 -12.57 30.72
N HIS A 343 14.80 -12.03 29.54
CA HIS A 343 13.81 -10.95 29.35
C HIS A 343 12.44 -11.39 28.84
N SER A 344 12.27 -12.67 28.45
CA SER A 344 10.95 -13.17 28.02
C SER A 344 10.08 -13.57 29.21
N PRO A 345 8.89 -12.96 29.38
CA PRO A 345 7.99 -13.31 30.48
C PRO A 345 7.59 -14.79 30.45
N ALA A 346 7.66 -15.46 31.59
CA ALA A 346 7.39 -16.90 31.70
C ALA A 346 6.00 -17.29 31.15
N TRP A 347 4.96 -16.50 31.44
CA TRP A 347 3.59 -16.76 31.00
C TRP A 347 3.42 -16.84 29.49
N ARG A 348 4.18 -16.02 28.76
CA ARG A 348 4.12 -15.94 27.30
C ARG A 348 4.72 -17.19 26.66
N ARG A 349 5.90 -17.58 27.11
CA ARG A 349 6.59 -18.80 26.65
C ARG A 349 5.78 -20.05 26.98
N GLU A 350 5.22 -20.10 28.19
CA GLU A 350 4.37 -21.23 28.61
C GLU A 350 3.14 -21.37 27.71
N LEU A 351 2.42 -20.27 27.45
CA LEU A 351 1.26 -20.27 26.57
C LEU A 351 1.60 -20.67 25.14
N MET A 352 2.73 -20.15 24.62
CA MET A 352 3.20 -20.54 23.27
C MET A 352 3.58 -22.01 23.20
N THR A 353 4.22 -22.54 24.23
CA THR A 353 4.57 -23.98 24.30
C THR A 353 3.30 -24.83 24.26
N GLN A 354 2.28 -24.50 25.06
CA GLN A 354 1.00 -25.20 25.04
C GLN A 354 0.33 -25.17 23.66
N LEU A 355 0.36 -24.02 22.97
CA LEU A 355 -0.20 -23.89 21.62
C LEU A 355 0.55 -24.73 20.60
N VAL A 356 1.87 -24.71 20.63
CA VAL A 356 2.74 -25.45 19.69
C VAL A 356 2.57 -26.96 19.91
N ASP A 357 2.53 -27.42 21.17
CA ASP A 357 2.24 -28.82 21.51
C ASP A 357 0.87 -29.26 21.01
N TYR A 358 -0.16 -28.40 21.20
CA TYR A 358 -1.49 -28.66 20.66
C TYR A 358 -1.52 -28.72 19.13
N TRP A 359 -0.69 -27.95 18.44
CA TRP A 359 -0.57 -27.97 16.97
C TRP A 359 0.22 -29.19 16.47
N GLY A 360 0.97 -29.86 17.33
CA GLY A 360 1.80 -31.03 17.00
C GLY A 360 3.01 -30.68 16.16
N TRP A 361 3.63 -29.51 16.38
CA TRP A 361 4.79 -29.09 15.61
C TRP A 361 6.07 -29.79 16.04
N SER A 362 6.91 -30.16 15.04
CA SER A 362 8.21 -30.75 15.29
C SER A 362 9.24 -29.72 15.74
N ARG A 363 10.33 -30.19 16.35
CA ARG A 363 11.45 -29.35 16.78
C ARG A 363 12.16 -28.71 15.59
N GLU A 364 12.31 -29.43 14.49
CA GLU A 364 12.94 -28.94 13.25
C GLU A 364 12.14 -27.76 12.67
N ARG A 365 10.82 -27.87 12.71
CA ARG A 365 9.94 -26.77 12.26
C ARG A 365 10.11 -25.52 13.12
N LEU A 366 10.18 -25.67 14.44
CA LEU A 366 10.42 -24.55 15.35
C LEU A 366 11.77 -23.90 15.08
N GLN A 367 12.83 -24.73 14.94
CA GLN A 367 14.15 -24.21 14.60
C GLN A 367 14.14 -23.41 13.29
N HIS A 368 13.50 -23.92 12.24
CA HIS A 368 13.40 -23.20 10.97
C HIS A 368 12.71 -21.84 11.12
N LEU A 369 11.60 -21.76 11.87
CA LEU A 369 10.89 -20.50 12.10
C LEU A 369 11.68 -19.53 12.98
N ASP A 370 12.35 -20.01 14.00
CA ASP A 370 13.15 -19.21 14.93
C ASP A 370 14.41 -18.63 14.26
N HIS A 371 14.97 -19.33 13.28
CA HIS A 371 16.09 -18.86 12.46
C HIS A 371 15.65 -17.98 11.26
N ARG A 372 14.44 -17.39 11.32
CA ARG A 372 13.93 -16.49 10.26
C ARG A 372 14.89 -15.35 9.92
N GLN A 373 15.69 -14.92 10.86
CA GLN A 373 16.69 -13.87 10.62
C GLN A 373 17.80 -14.31 9.64
N GLU A 374 17.99 -15.61 9.48
CA GLU A 374 18.95 -16.22 8.56
C GLU A 374 18.34 -16.65 7.23
N TRP A 375 17.01 -16.49 7.08
CA TRP A 375 16.32 -16.87 5.84
C TRP A 375 16.90 -16.12 4.65
N LYS A 376 17.17 -16.87 3.60
CA LYS A 376 17.63 -16.35 2.31
C LYS A 376 16.50 -16.38 1.26
N VAL A 377 16.83 -16.06 0.04
CA VAL A 377 15.87 -15.86 -1.05
C VAL A 377 14.95 -17.05 -1.30
N GLU A 378 15.45 -18.28 -1.13
CA GLU A 378 14.66 -19.50 -1.32
C GLU A 378 13.53 -19.60 -0.29
N ASP A 379 13.84 -19.44 0.99
CA ASP A 379 12.85 -19.47 2.08
C ASP A 379 11.84 -18.31 1.93
N VAL A 380 12.35 -17.13 1.58
CA VAL A 380 11.51 -15.93 1.40
C VAL A 380 10.57 -16.08 0.21
N LYS A 381 11.00 -16.68 -0.91
CA LYS A 381 10.11 -16.95 -2.05
C LYS A 381 8.96 -17.87 -1.67
N VAL A 382 9.24 -18.94 -0.93
CA VAL A 382 8.19 -19.87 -0.46
C VAL A 382 7.23 -19.15 0.47
N ALA A 383 7.75 -18.47 1.48
CA ALA A 383 6.91 -17.72 2.43
C ALA A 383 6.09 -16.62 1.75
N TYR A 384 6.68 -15.88 0.81
CA TYR A 384 5.99 -14.85 0.03
C TYR A 384 4.84 -15.44 -0.80
N ALA A 385 5.08 -16.54 -1.51
CA ALA A 385 4.07 -17.19 -2.33
C ALA A 385 2.87 -17.65 -1.49
N GLU A 386 3.12 -18.29 -0.35
CA GLU A 386 2.05 -18.73 0.57
C GLU A 386 1.26 -17.56 1.17
N LEU A 387 1.96 -16.49 1.60
CA LEU A 387 1.31 -15.29 2.14
C LEU A 387 0.46 -14.59 1.07
N LEU A 388 0.99 -14.47 -0.15
CA LEU A 388 0.29 -13.86 -1.27
C LEU A 388 -0.97 -14.67 -1.62
N GLU A 389 -0.85 -16.00 -1.72
CA GLU A 389 -1.99 -16.87 -2.02
C GLU A 389 -3.09 -16.76 -0.95
N ALA A 390 -2.71 -16.72 0.34
CA ALA A 390 -3.68 -16.53 1.42
C ALA A 390 -4.38 -15.17 1.34
N LEU A 391 -3.65 -14.08 1.11
CA LEU A 391 -4.23 -12.75 0.95
C LEU A 391 -5.15 -12.67 -0.29
N MET A 392 -4.75 -13.32 -1.40
CA MET A 392 -5.56 -13.41 -2.61
C MET A 392 -6.85 -14.20 -2.38
N GLN A 393 -6.79 -15.28 -1.61
CA GLN A 393 -7.97 -16.06 -1.25
C GLN A 393 -8.91 -15.23 -0.36
N SER A 394 -8.35 -14.51 0.61
CA SER A 394 -9.14 -13.56 1.44
C SER A 394 -9.83 -12.51 0.57
N TYR A 395 -9.12 -11.95 -0.40
CA TYR A 395 -9.70 -10.98 -1.33
C TYR A 395 -10.85 -11.59 -2.17
N ARG A 396 -10.68 -12.80 -2.72
CA ARG A 396 -11.75 -13.49 -3.47
C ARG A 396 -12.99 -13.71 -2.62
N ASN A 397 -12.81 -14.18 -1.38
CA ASN A 397 -13.91 -14.42 -0.46
C ASN A 397 -14.64 -13.11 -0.11
N LEU A 398 -13.88 -12.03 0.05
CA LEU A 398 -14.41 -10.69 0.29
C LEU A 398 -15.26 -10.19 -0.89
N ILE A 399 -14.78 -10.35 -2.13
CA ILE A 399 -15.53 -9.99 -3.33
C ILE A 399 -16.84 -10.81 -3.42
N GLN A 400 -16.80 -12.09 -3.09
CA GLN A 400 -18.02 -12.92 -3.04
C GLN A 400 -19.02 -12.44 -1.97
N PHE A 401 -18.51 -12.01 -0.81
CA PHE A 401 -19.34 -11.42 0.24
C PHE A 401 -19.97 -10.09 -0.23
N ALA A 402 -19.21 -9.22 -0.84
CA ALA A 402 -19.67 -7.95 -1.37
C ALA A 402 -20.83 -8.14 -2.38
N ARG A 403 -20.72 -9.15 -3.24
CA ARG A 403 -21.77 -9.53 -4.20
C ARG A 403 -23.06 -9.97 -3.56
N ARG A 404 -22.95 -10.91 -2.58
CA ARG A 404 -24.12 -11.48 -1.92
C ARG A 404 -24.94 -10.41 -1.20
N ASN A 405 -24.29 -9.34 -0.78
CA ASN A 405 -24.88 -8.27 0.02
C ASN A 405 -25.11 -6.96 -0.76
N ASN A 406 -24.91 -6.96 -2.09
CA ASN A 406 -25.09 -5.77 -2.96
C ASN A 406 -24.34 -4.52 -2.49
N ILE A 407 -23.09 -4.70 -2.06
CA ILE A 407 -22.25 -3.64 -1.47
C ILE A 407 -21.68 -2.73 -2.58
N SER A 408 -22.46 -2.01 -3.31
CA SER A 408 -21.93 -1.12 -4.35
C SER A 408 -22.07 0.38 -4.06
N GLU A 409 -22.81 0.77 -3.04
CA GLU A 409 -23.31 2.14 -2.95
C GLU A 409 -22.78 2.98 -1.78
N SER A 410 -22.15 2.37 -0.79
CA SER A 410 -21.92 3.04 0.51
C SER A 410 -20.46 3.39 0.82
N ILE A 411 -19.49 2.82 0.12
CA ILE A 411 -18.08 3.15 0.33
C ILE A 411 -17.67 4.21 -0.69
N ASN A 412 -16.89 5.19 -0.24
CA ASN A 412 -16.34 6.23 -1.13
C ASN A 412 -15.55 5.56 -2.28
N PRO A 413 -15.95 5.75 -3.55
CA PRO A 413 -15.27 5.16 -4.70
C PRO A 413 -13.79 5.53 -4.79
N GLU A 414 -13.40 6.70 -4.29
CA GLU A 414 -12.00 7.13 -4.24
C GLU A 414 -11.18 6.26 -3.28
N ASP A 415 -11.69 5.98 -2.09
CA ASP A 415 -11.01 5.11 -1.12
C ASP A 415 -10.82 3.69 -1.65
N ILE A 416 -11.87 3.13 -2.30
CA ILE A 416 -11.76 1.82 -2.96
C ILE A 416 -10.70 1.88 -4.09
N GLY A 417 -10.72 2.95 -4.89
CA GLY A 417 -9.76 3.16 -5.96
C GLY A 417 -8.30 3.16 -5.45
N ILE A 418 -8.05 3.89 -4.38
CA ILE A 418 -6.73 3.96 -3.73
C ILE A 418 -6.30 2.58 -3.21
N LEU A 419 -7.20 1.89 -2.50
CA LEU A 419 -6.91 0.57 -1.94
C LEU A 419 -6.62 -0.46 -3.05
N SER A 420 -7.45 -0.51 -4.09
CA SER A 420 -7.30 -1.43 -5.21
C SER A 420 -6.01 -1.17 -6.00
N ARG A 421 -5.69 0.10 -6.29
CA ARG A 421 -4.44 0.47 -7.00
C ARG A 421 -3.21 0.12 -6.20
N LYS A 422 -3.23 0.30 -4.88
CA LYS A 422 -2.11 -0.08 -4.04
C LYS A 422 -1.91 -1.60 -4.01
N LEU A 423 -2.99 -2.38 -3.93
CA LEU A 423 -2.93 -3.84 -3.99
C LEU A 423 -2.42 -4.31 -5.36
N TYR A 424 -2.93 -3.71 -6.45
CA TYR A 424 -2.47 -3.95 -7.81
C TYR A 424 -0.96 -3.65 -7.94
N ALA A 425 -0.54 -2.47 -7.53
CA ALA A 425 0.87 -2.07 -7.59
C ALA A 425 1.79 -2.96 -6.74
N ALA A 426 1.31 -3.55 -5.66
CA ALA A 426 2.11 -4.42 -4.81
C ALA A 426 2.15 -5.87 -5.31
N PHE A 427 1.02 -6.44 -5.67
CA PHE A 427 0.87 -7.89 -5.82
C PHE A 427 0.68 -8.37 -7.26
N GLU A 428 0.13 -7.53 -8.15
CA GLU A 428 -0.10 -7.96 -9.53
C GLU A 428 1.22 -8.24 -10.25
N SER A 429 1.28 -9.40 -10.92
CA SER A 429 2.45 -9.79 -11.72
C SER A 429 2.24 -9.38 -13.16
N LEU A 430 3.01 -8.42 -13.64
CA LEU A 430 2.92 -7.88 -14.99
C LEU A 430 4.23 -8.07 -15.76
N PRO A 431 4.16 -8.23 -17.10
CA PRO A 431 5.35 -8.20 -17.92
C PRO A 431 6.18 -6.93 -17.64
N GLY A 432 7.47 -7.08 -17.44
CA GLY A 432 8.36 -5.96 -17.14
C GLY A 432 8.38 -5.48 -15.69
N LYS A 433 7.41 -5.82 -14.86
CA LYS A 433 7.42 -5.45 -13.44
C LYS A 433 8.47 -6.22 -12.67
N VAL A 434 9.21 -5.53 -11.82
CA VAL A 434 10.13 -6.13 -10.85
C VAL A 434 9.35 -6.48 -9.59
N GLN A 435 9.10 -7.78 -9.39
CA GLN A 435 8.37 -8.25 -8.22
C GLN A 435 9.24 -8.17 -6.97
N ARG A 436 8.74 -7.51 -5.93
CA ARG A 436 9.36 -7.47 -4.62
C ARG A 436 8.83 -8.63 -3.78
N ILE A 437 9.71 -9.56 -3.40
CA ILE A 437 9.35 -10.76 -2.63
C ILE A 437 9.56 -10.58 -1.12
N ASN A 438 10.47 -9.69 -0.71
CA ASN A 438 10.77 -9.48 0.70
C ASN A 438 9.96 -8.32 1.29
N LEU A 439 8.70 -8.58 1.64
CA LEU A 439 7.83 -7.65 2.36
C LEU A 439 8.10 -7.72 3.88
N LYS A 440 9.34 -7.46 4.30
CA LYS A 440 9.82 -7.64 5.68
C LYS A 440 9.70 -9.10 6.19
N ILE A 441 9.80 -10.07 5.28
CA ILE A 441 9.79 -11.49 5.61
C ILE A 441 11.10 -11.88 6.29
N ALA A 442 12.23 -11.47 5.72
CA ALA A 442 13.56 -11.63 6.31
C ALA A 442 14.30 -10.28 6.39
N PRO A 443 15.22 -10.09 7.32
CA PRO A 443 15.93 -8.82 7.49
C PRO A 443 16.93 -8.55 6.38
N ASP A 444 17.63 -9.60 5.88
CA ASP A 444 18.70 -9.50 4.91
C ASP A 444 18.69 -10.65 3.90
N LEU A 445 18.63 -10.32 2.60
CA LEU A 445 18.73 -11.26 1.50
C LEU A 445 20.06 -11.16 0.74
N SER A 446 21.00 -10.35 1.22
CA SER A 446 22.27 -10.15 0.53
C SER A 446 23.02 -11.47 0.35
N GLU A 447 23.60 -11.63 -0.84
CA GLU A 447 24.43 -12.77 -1.17
C GLU A 447 25.87 -12.28 -1.46
N PRO A 448 26.89 -12.99 -0.94
CA PRO A 448 28.27 -12.57 -1.15
C PRO A 448 28.74 -12.79 -2.60
N ASP A 449 28.22 -13.80 -3.27
CA ASP A 449 28.54 -14.15 -4.64
C ASP A 449 27.27 -14.41 -5.45
N LEU A 450 27.14 -13.77 -6.60
CA LEU A 450 26.04 -13.94 -7.54
C LEU A 450 26.57 -14.26 -8.93
N SER A 451 26.12 -15.35 -9.54
CA SER A 451 26.48 -15.75 -10.88
C SER A 451 25.32 -15.55 -11.85
N PHE A 452 25.55 -14.71 -12.86
CA PHE A 452 24.64 -14.49 -13.98
C PHE A 452 25.06 -15.36 -15.16
N VAL A 453 24.21 -16.27 -15.58
CA VAL A 453 24.52 -17.28 -16.59
C VAL A 453 23.55 -17.16 -17.74
N GLN A 454 24.07 -16.93 -18.93
CA GLN A 454 23.28 -16.98 -20.16
C GLN A 454 23.19 -18.43 -20.65
N VAL A 455 21.98 -18.90 -20.87
CA VAL A 455 21.72 -20.20 -21.46
C VAL A 455 21.13 -20.00 -22.87
N PRO A 456 21.77 -20.52 -23.90
CA PRO A 456 21.24 -20.45 -25.26
C PRO A 456 20.01 -21.37 -25.40
N HIS A 457 19.28 -21.21 -26.49
CA HIS A 457 18.13 -22.04 -26.78
C HIS A 457 18.50 -23.51 -26.85
N GLY A 458 17.87 -24.32 -26.01
CA GLY A 458 18.13 -25.78 -25.96
C GLY A 458 16.82 -26.56 -25.80
N ARG A 459 16.90 -27.90 -25.94
CA ARG A 459 15.71 -28.78 -25.84
C ARG A 459 15.12 -28.86 -24.43
N LEU A 460 15.94 -28.59 -23.40
CA LEU A 460 15.58 -28.78 -21.99
C LEU A 460 15.47 -27.46 -21.22
N ASN A 461 16.15 -26.40 -21.67
CA ASN A 461 16.22 -25.12 -20.97
C ASN A 461 15.67 -24.00 -21.83
N ARG A 462 14.96 -23.07 -21.21
CA ARG A 462 14.51 -21.83 -21.81
C ARG A 462 15.72 -20.95 -22.09
N ALA A 463 15.79 -20.35 -23.30
CA ALA A 463 16.83 -19.36 -23.57
C ALA A 463 16.64 -18.13 -22.69
N GLY A 464 17.75 -17.58 -22.20
CA GLY A 464 17.75 -16.39 -21.36
C GLY A 464 18.78 -16.43 -20.25
N TRP A 465 18.58 -15.60 -19.23
CA TRP A 465 19.51 -15.40 -18.14
C TRP A 465 19.01 -16.06 -16.86
N TYR A 466 19.92 -16.72 -16.17
CA TYR A 466 19.69 -17.44 -14.91
C TYR A 466 20.59 -16.87 -13.83
N LEU A 467 20.03 -16.64 -12.65
CA LEU A 467 20.75 -16.17 -11.46
C LEU A 467 20.99 -17.31 -10.51
N TYR A 468 22.23 -17.48 -10.09
CA TYR A 468 22.62 -18.45 -9.07
C TYR A 468 23.38 -17.78 -7.93
N LYS A 469 23.31 -18.36 -6.75
CA LYS A 469 24.21 -18.05 -5.64
C LYS A 469 25.55 -18.77 -5.80
N HIS A 470 26.57 -18.25 -5.19
CA HIS A 470 27.96 -18.69 -5.24
C HIS A 470 28.66 -18.44 -6.59
N SER A 471 29.98 -18.49 -6.56
CA SER A 471 30.79 -18.55 -7.77
C SER A 471 30.67 -19.95 -8.36
N LEU A 472 30.02 -20.07 -9.51
CA LEU A 472 29.79 -21.33 -10.20
C LEU A 472 30.63 -21.39 -11.45
N GLU A 473 31.12 -22.58 -11.78
CA GLU A 473 31.61 -22.90 -13.11
C GLU A 473 30.46 -23.42 -13.99
N PRO A 474 30.53 -23.30 -15.34
CA PRO A 474 29.47 -23.75 -16.24
C PRO A 474 29.05 -25.22 -16.03
N VAL A 475 29.95 -26.06 -15.58
CA VAL A 475 29.67 -27.49 -15.29
C VAL A 475 28.84 -27.66 -14.03
N ASP A 476 28.94 -26.74 -13.07
CA ASP A 476 28.24 -26.82 -11.78
C ASP A 476 26.76 -26.45 -11.89
N ILE A 477 26.32 -25.93 -13.03
CA ILE A 477 24.93 -25.47 -13.26
C ILE A 477 23.98 -26.66 -13.46
N ILE A 478 24.52 -27.80 -13.91
CA ILE A 478 23.72 -28.99 -14.19
C ILE A 478 23.08 -29.52 -12.90
N GLY A 479 21.75 -29.55 -12.87
CA GLY A 479 20.94 -30.04 -11.74
C GLY A 479 20.76 -29.05 -10.58
N ARG A 480 21.27 -27.83 -10.66
CA ARG A 480 21.01 -26.79 -9.66
C ARG A 480 19.81 -25.94 -10.06
N ALA A 481 18.94 -25.67 -9.08
CA ALA A 481 17.85 -24.75 -9.27
C ALA A 481 18.37 -23.29 -9.25
N PRO A 482 18.02 -22.45 -10.22
CA PRO A 482 18.39 -21.04 -10.20
C PRO A 482 17.59 -20.28 -9.12
N LEU A 483 18.16 -19.21 -8.61
CA LEU A 483 17.45 -18.27 -7.75
C LEU A 483 16.32 -17.56 -8.51
N GLU A 484 16.60 -17.18 -9.77
CA GLU A 484 15.63 -16.50 -10.64
C GLU A 484 16.02 -16.71 -12.10
N TYR A 485 15.02 -16.53 -13.00
CA TYR A 485 15.18 -16.57 -14.45
C TYR A 485 14.52 -15.36 -15.09
N ASN A 486 15.16 -14.81 -16.10
CA ASN A 486 14.54 -13.85 -17.00
C ASN A 486 15.10 -13.92 -18.42
N GLY A 487 14.32 -13.47 -19.42
CA GLY A 487 14.77 -13.38 -20.81
C GLY A 487 15.90 -12.37 -21.01
N TYR A 488 15.99 -11.36 -20.14
CA TYR A 488 16.91 -10.21 -20.28
C TYR A 488 17.68 -9.98 -18.99
N ILE A 489 18.98 -9.67 -19.15
CA ILE A 489 19.89 -9.42 -18.02
C ILE A 489 19.47 -8.20 -17.22
N SER A 490 19.01 -7.13 -17.85
CA SER A 490 18.59 -5.89 -17.20
C SER A 490 17.49 -6.12 -16.17
N LYS A 491 16.51 -6.95 -16.48
CA LYS A 491 15.45 -7.32 -15.55
C LYS A 491 15.94 -8.22 -14.43
N LEU A 492 16.82 -9.18 -14.74
CA LEU A 492 17.34 -10.11 -13.75
C LEU A 492 18.22 -9.39 -12.70
N VAL A 493 19.11 -8.50 -13.15
CA VAL A 493 19.93 -7.65 -12.26
C VAL A 493 19.05 -6.70 -11.45
N SER A 494 18.06 -6.05 -12.09
CA SER A 494 17.11 -5.19 -11.37
C SER A 494 16.36 -5.96 -10.30
N TRP A 495 15.90 -7.19 -10.60
CA TRP A 495 15.23 -8.04 -9.62
C TRP A 495 16.15 -8.38 -8.44
N ALA A 496 17.41 -8.76 -8.71
CA ALA A 496 18.38 -9.05 -7.65
C ALA A 496 18.68 -7.83 -6.78
N TYR A 497 18.84 -6.65 -7.41
CA TYR A 497 19.10 -5.39 -6.73
C TYR A 497 17.94 -4.94 -5.85
N PHE A 498 16.73 -4.83 -6.41
CA PHE A 498 15.58 -4.31 -5.69
C PHE A 498 15.05 -5.27 -4.60
N ASN A 499 15.41 -6.55 -4.66
CA ASN A 499 15.15 -7.51 -3.59
C ASN A 499 16.29 -7.61 -2.58
N GLY A 500 17.38 -6.84 -2.75
CA GLY A 500 18.47 -6.75 -1.81
C GLY A 500 19.45 -7.92 -1.83
N LEU A 501 19.45 -8.77 -2.87
CA LEU A 501 20.43 -9.82 -3.06
C LEU A 501 21.78 -9.24 -3.50
N LEU A 502 21.71 -8.29 -4.42
CA LEU A 502 22.86 -7.58 -4.97
C LEU A 502 23.13 -6.33 -4.15
N THR A 503 24.30 -6.28 -3.52
CA THR A 503 24.78 -5.15 -2.72
C THR A 503 26.14 -4.68 -3.24
N PRO A 504 26.65 -3.52 -2.81
CA PRO A 504 28.01 -3.08 -3.18
C PRO A 504 29.13 -4.04 -2.76
N GLN A 505 28.87 -4.93 -1.81
CA GLN A 505 29.81 -5.94 -1.32
C GLN A 505 29.72 -7.27 -2.07
N SER A 506 28.67 -7.47 -2.86
CA SER A 506 28.46 -8.70 -3.63
C SER A 506 29.45 -8.81 -4.78
N ARG A 507 30.08 -9.96 -4.93
CA ARG A 507 30.90 -10.29 -6.10
C ARG A 507 30.01 -10.84 -7.20
N VAL A 508 30.12 -10.26 -8.37
CA VAL A 508 29.32 -10.64 -9.55
C VAL A 508 30.18 -11.45 -10.50
N HIS A 509 29.66 -12.59 -10.93
CA HIS A 509 30.26 -13.48 -11.92
C HIS A 509 29.38 -13.55 -13.15
N LEU A 510 29.99 -13.55 -14.33
CA LEU A 510 29.27 -13.56 -15.62
C LEU A 510 29.73 -14.76 -16.44
N PHE A 511 28.76 -15.55 -16.89
CA PHE A 511 28.96 -16.62 -17.88
C PHE A 511 28.07 -16.33 -19.09
N ASN A 512 28.68 -15.76 -20.09
CA ASN A 512 28.01 -15.27 -21.31
C ASN A 512 28.29 -16.21 -22.50
N GLN A 513 27.24 -16.56 -23.25
CA GLN A 513 27.31 -17.35 -24.48
C GLN A 513 26.43 -16.72 -25.55
N GLY A 514 26.93 -15.68 -26.21
CA GLY A 514 26.28 -15.13 -27.40
C GLY A 514 25.69 -13.75 -27.31
N SER A 515 26.00 -12.97 -26.28
CA SER A 515 25.78 -11.51 -26.22
C SER A 515 27.10 -10.74 -26.14
N ASP A 516 27.07 -9.45 -26.44
CA ASP A 516 28.23 -8.54 -26.34
C ASP A 516 28.51 -8.08 -24.90
N LEU A 517 27.78 -8.60 -23.93
CA LEU A 517 27.91 -8.19 -22.53
C LEU A 517 29.24 -8.66 -21.95
N HIS A 518 30.06 -7.74 -21.47
CA HIS A 518 31.28 -7.99 -20.72
C HIS A 518 31.08 -7.78 -19.22
N ILE A 519 31.89 -8.45 -18.41
CA ILE A 519 31.81 -8.36 -16.93
C ILE A 519 31.96 -6.91 -16.44
N ASP A 520 32.82 -6.11 -17.07
CA ASP A 520 33.02 -4.71 -16.72
C ASP A 520 31.76 -3.85 -16.99
N ASN A 521 31.05 -4.13 -18.10
CA ASN A 521 29.79 -3.48 -18.42
C ASN A 521 28.68 -3.89 -17.43
N LEU A 522 28.66 -5.17 -17.01
CA LEU A 522 27.73 -5.65 -15.99
C LEU A 522 28.00 -4.96 -14.64
N HIS A 523 29.24 -4.86 -14.21
CA HIS A 523 29.62 -4.12 -13.01
C HIS A 523 29.24 -2.63 -13.11
N GLN A 524 29.44 -2.01 -14.27
CA GLN A 524 29.06 -0.62 -14.49
C GLN A 524 27.53 -0.47 -14.45
N PHE A 525 26.79 -1.37 -15.08
CA PHE A 525 25.33 -1.39 -15.03
C PHE A 525 24.80 -1.50 -13.58
N CYS A 526 25.38 -2.37 -12.76
CA CYS A 526 25.02 -2.47 -11.34
C CYS A 526 25.27 -1.15 -10.59
N ARG A 527 26.40 -0.46 -10.86
CA ARG A 527 26.71 0.86 -10.27
C ARG A 527 25.74 1.93 -10.74
N ASP A 528 25.46 2.01 -12.04
CA ASP A 528 24.57 3.00 -12.62
C ASP A 528 23.13 2.83 -12.11
N LEU A 529 22.66 1.58 -12.03
CA LEU A 529 21.36 1.24 -11.46
C LEU A 529 21.27 1.66 -9.99
N SER A 530 22.27 1.32 -9.18
CA SER A 530 22.28 1.66 -7.75
C SER A 530 22.46 3.16 -7.50
N GLY A 531 23.17 3.85 -8.36
CA GLY A 531 23.34 5.32 -8.31
C GLY A 531 22.06 6.08 -8.61
N THR A 532 21.21 5.54 -9.49
CA THR A 532 19.95 6.19 -9.89
C THR A 532 18.79 5.81 -8.97
N PHE A 533 18.68 4.55 -8.58
CA PHE A 533 17.54 4.05 -7.83
C PHE A 533 17.97 3.55 -6.44
N PRO A 534 17.57 4.22 -5.35
CA PRO A 534 17.77 3.65 -4.02
C PRO A 534 16.93 2.40 -3.81
N VAL A 535 17.47 1.39 -3.13
CA VAL A 535 16.74 0.14 -2.79
C VAL A 535 15.49 0.45 -1.94
N LYS A 536 15.66 1.39 -0.99
CA LYS A 536 14.54 1.92 -0.20
C LYS A 536 14.06 3.21 -0.82
N TYR A 537 12.87 3.23 -1.34
CA TYR A 537 12.23 4.43 -1.90
C TYR A 537 10.89 4.72 -1.20
N PRO A 538 10.42 5.97 -1.27
CA PRO A 538 9.17 6.38 -0.63
C PRO A 538 7.99 5.53 -1.10
N ARG A 539 7.08 5.25 -0.18
CA ARG A 539 5.81 4.62 -0.51
C ARG A 539 4.96 5.55 -1.36
N ALA A 540 4.11 4.97 -2.19
CA ALA A 540 3.11 5.76 -2.90
C ALA A 540 2.17 6.45 -1.90
N THR A 541 1.97 7.76 -2.10
CA THR A 541 1.01 8.53 -1.30
C THR A 541 -0.42 8.25 -1.75
N ASN A 542 -1.40 8.47 -0.89
CA ASN A 542 -2.81 8.34 -1.27
C ASN A 542 -3.14 9.27 -2.46
N LEU A 543 -2.58 10.47 -2.48
CA LEU A 543 -2.74 11.41 -3.61
C LEU A 543 -2.18 10.84 -4.92
N ALA A 544 -1.04 10.16 -4.89
CA ALA A 544 -0.49 9.51 -6.08
C ALA A 544 -1.36 8.32 -6.52
N LEU A 545 -1.90 7.57 -5.57
CA LEU A 545 -2.79 6.44 -5.84
C LEU A 545 -4.21 6.87 -6.28
N SER A 546 -4.66 8.08 -5.95
CA SER A 546 -5.93 8.62 -6.44
C SER A 546 -5.85 9.12 -7.89
N ARG A 547 -4.63 9.29 -8.45
CA ARG A 547 -4.37 9.80 -9.79
C ARG A 547 -3.88 8.71 -10.74
N PRO A 548 -3.94 8.92 -12.07
CA PRO A 548 -3.29 8.07 -13.04
C PRO A 548 -1.81 7.87 -12.75
N CYS A 549 -1.27 6.74 -13.16
CA CYS A 549 0.14 6.39 -12.97
C CYS A 549 1.05 7.28 -13.80
N GLU A 550 2.06 7.91 -13.20
CA GLU A 550 3.04 8.77 -13.86
C GLU A 550 4.45 8.20 -13.69
N ILE A 551 5.30 8.37 -14.68
CA ILE A 551 6.73 8.01 -14.58
C ILE A 551 7.44 9.08 -13.76
N ARG A 552 8.08 8.69 -12.67
CA ARG A 552 8.82 9.60 -11.78
C ARG A 552 10.32 9.60 -12.06
N GLN A 553 10.89 8.42 -12.25
CA GLN A 553 12.32 8.25 -12.55
C GLN A 553 12.47 7.30 -13.73
N LEU A 554 13.34 7.63 -14.67
CA LEU A 554 13.60 6.84 -15.87
C LEU A 554 15.11 6.75 -16.09
N SER A 555 15.61 5.52 -16.18
CA SER A 555 16.97 5.23 -16.66
C SER A 555 16.93 4.42 -17.93
N ILE A 556 17.73 4.80 -18.86
CA ILE A 556 17.87 4.20 -20.19
C ILE A 556 19.28 3.68 -20.34
N PHE A 557 19.41 2.41 -20.65
CA PHE A 557 20.67 1.73 -20.79
C PHE A 557 20.83 1.24 -22.23
N LEU A 558 21.82 1.77 -22.93
CA LEU A 558 22.04 1.52 -24.35
C LEU A 558 23.15 0.49 -24.55
N ASN A 559 22.95 -0.45 -25.45
CA ASN A 559 23.92 -1.45 -25.89
C ASN A 559 24.51 -2.30 -24.75
N LEU A 560 23.63 -2.74 -23.82
CA LEU A 560 24.06 -3.59 -22.71
C LEU A 560 24.31 -5.03 -23.17
N GLU A 561 23.38 -5.63 -23.92
CA GLU A 561 23.45 -7.01 -24.42
C GLU A 561 23.88 -7.08 -25.89
N THR A 562 23.63 -6.05 -26.68
CA THR A 562 23.98 -6.00 -28.10
C THR A 562 24.62 -4.65 -28.42
N ASP A 563 25.88 -4.68 -28.82
CA ASP A 563 26.63 -3.48 -29.21
C ASP A 563 27.02 -3.56 -30.70
N PRO A 564 26.37 -2.76 -31.57
CA PRO A 564 26.71 -2.73 -33.00
C PRO A 564 28.16 -2.33 -33.28
N THR A 565 28.82 -1.70 -32.30
CA THR A 565 30.24 -1.26 -32.47
C THR A 565 31.25 -2.31 -32.04
N SER A 566 30.83 -3.44 -31.46
CA SER A 566 31.70 -4.49 -30.91
C SER A 566 32.61 -5.11 -31.98
N HIS A 567 32.14 -5.22 -33.22
CA HIS A 567 32.86 -5.82 -34.33
C HIS A 567 33.89 -4.88 -34.99
N TRP A 568 33.95 -3.61 -34.55
CA TRP A 568 34.90 -2.62 -35.15
C TRP A 568 36.31 -2.72 -34.57
N VAL A 569 36.59 -3.61 -33.70
CA VAL A 569 37.90 -3.81 -33.09
C VAL A 569 38.94 -4.11 -34.19
N GLY A 570 39.95 -3.24 -34.32
CA GLY A 570 41.00 -3.38 -35.34
C GLY A 570 40.64 -2.91 -36.77
N GLN A 571 39.47 -2.33 -36.98
CA GLN A 571 39.06 -1.77 -38.25
C GLN A 571 39.39 -0.26 -38.33
N VAL A 572 39.73 0.21 -39.54
CA VAL A 572 39.88 1.64 -39.81
C VAL A 572 38.51 2.20 -40.15
N ILE A 573 38.01 3.08 -39.31
CA ILE A 573 36.70 3.74 -39.49
C ILE A 573 36.95 5.05 -40.26
N GLU A 574 36.46 5.11 -41.49
CA GLU A 574 36.46 6.36 -42.26
C GLU A 574 35.37 7.28 -41.72
N PHE A 575 35.77 8.43 -41.18
CA PHE A 575 34.86 9.42 -40.63
C PHE A 575 34.42 10.39 -41.71
N ASP A 576 33.14 10.40 -42.07
CA ASP A 576 32.53 11.45 -42.92
C ASP A 576 31.72 12.39 -42.00
N ALA A 577 32.07 13.65 -41.98
CA ALA A 577 31.39 14.66 -41.15
C ALA A 577 29.87 14.80 -41.48
N ASN A 578 29.49 14.47 -42.70
CA ASN A 578 28.09 14.51 -43.16
C ASN A 578 27.27 13.26 -42.77
N ALA A 579 27.92 12.20 -42.26
CA ALA A 579 27.31 10.94 -41.84
C ALA A 579 27.67 10.60 -40.38
N ALA A 580 27.69 11.61 -39.52
CA ALA A 580 28.09 11.50 -38.12
C ALA A 580 26.91 11.27 -37.17
N ASP A 581 25.69 11.16 -37.66
CA ASP A 581 24.52 10.86 -36.79
C ASP A 581 24.57 9.41 -36.29
N VAL A 582 24.53 9.23 -34.98
CA VAL A 582 24.62 7.89 -34.34
C VAL A 582 23.47 6.96 -34.72
N PHE A 583 22.37 7.51 -35.17
CA PHE A 583 21.21 6.73 -35.62
C PHE A 583 21.29 6.31 -37.09
N SER A 584 22.19 6.93 -37.88
CA SER A 584 22.43 6.65 -39.28
C SER A 584 23.88 6.93 -39.61
N PHE A 585 24.82 6.16 -39.08
CA PHE A 585 26.24 6.42 -39.08
C PHE A 585 26.94 5.84 -40.28
N GLY A 586 27.88 6.58 -40.78
CA GLY A 586 28.83 6.18 -41.86
C GLY A 586 28.14 5.99 -43.23
N ARG A 587 28.90 5.50 -44.21
CA ARG A 587 28.41 5.26 -45.58
C ARG A 587 27.32 4.17 -45.66
N ASN A 588 27.36 3.21 -44.72
CA ASN A 588 26.42 2.13 -44.70
C ASN A 588 25.11 2.54 -44.02
N LEU A 589 25.05 3.71 -43.41
CA LEU A 589 23.89 4.19 -42.60
C LEU A 589 23.53 3.19 -41.51
N GLU A 590 24.50 2.84 -40.65
CA GLU A 590 24.27 1.87 -39.54
C GLU A 590 23.76 2.60 -38.28
N CYS A 591 22.81 2.04 -37.61
CA CYS A 591 22.39 2.52 -36.28
C CYS A 591 23.41 2.03 -35.25
N LEU A 592 23.96 2.92 -34.44
CA LEU A 592 24.90 2.57 -33.37
C LEU A 592 24.19 2.14 -32.08
N VAL A 593 22.87 2.03 -32.07
CA VAL A 593 22.07 1.54 -30.97
C VAL A 593 21.47 0.19 -31.36
N GLY A 594 21.96 -0.89 -30.78
CA GLY A 594 21.49 -2.25 -31.04
C GLY A 594 20.53 -2.79 -29.97
N SER A 595 20.63 -2.28 -28.73
CA SER A 595 19.68 -2.59 -27.69
C SER A 595 19.39 -1.39 -26.79
N VAL A 596 18.15 -1.32 -26.28
CA VAL A 596 17.67 -0.30 -25.35
C VAL A 596 16.96 -1.00 -24.19
N ASP A 597 17.52 -0.84 -23.00
CA ASP A 597 16.91 -1.29 -21.76
C ASP A 597 16.38 -0.09 -20.98
N LEU A 598 15.15 -0.16 -20.53
CA LEU A 598 14.53 0.86 -19.71
C LEU A 598 14.28 0.32 -18.32
N VAL A 599 14.68 1.08 -17.32
CA VAL A 599 14.26 0.84 -15.93
C VAL A 599 13.61 2.13 -15.43
N TYR A 600 12.37 2.02 -14.94
CA TYR A 600 11.68 3.20 -14.45
C TYR A 600 10.88 2.91 -13.19
N ARG A 601 10.72 3.95 -12.37
CA ARG A 601 9.84 3.97 -11.22
C ARG A 601 8.66 4.89 -11.51
N ASN A 602 7.46 4.41 -11.21
CA ASN A 602 6.24 5.18 -11.38
C ASN A 602 5.74 5.79 -10.06
N SER A 603 4.68 6.61 -10.14
CA SER A 603 4.06 7.29 -9.00
C SER A 603 3.39 6.33 -8.00
N TRP A 604 3.08 5.09 -8.42
CA TRP A 604 2.56 4.03 -7.54
C TRP A 604 3.67 3.22 -6.89
N SER A 605 4.92 3.67 -6.99
CA SER A 605 6.12 3.02 -6.44
C SER A 605 6.42 1.63 -7.02
N GLU A 606 5.97 1.35 -8.23
CA GLU A 606 6.39 0.16 -8.97
C GLU A 606 7.70 0.42 -9.69
N ILE A 607 8.54 -0.61 -9.76
CA ILE A 607 9.72 -0.65 -10.64
C ILE A 607 9.39 -1.53 -11.84
N ARG A 608 9.64 -0.99 -13.01
CA ARG A 608 9.41 -1.69 -14.27
C ARG A 608 10.65 -1.67 -15.14
N THR A 609 10.85 -2.75 -15.90
CA THR A 609 11.93 -2.93 -16.87
C THR A 609 11.35 -3.29 -18.22
N LEU A 610 11.90 -2.71 -19.26
CA LEU A 610 11.55 -3.05 -20.65
C LEU A 610 12.85 -3.26 -21.42
N HIS A 611 12.85 -4.16 -22.41
CA HIS A 611 13.99 -4.45 -23.26
C HIS A 611 13.55 -4.41 -24.71
N PHE A 612 14.35 -3.75 -25.54
CA PHE A 612 14.16 -3.63 -26.98
C PHE A 612 15.48 -3.94 -27.66
N GLN A 613 15.45 -4.69 -28.75
CA GLN A 613 16.63 -5.11 -29.50
C GLN A 613 16.34 -5.11 -31.00
N GLY A 614 17.39 -4.88 -31.81
CA GLY A 614 17.30 -4.90 -33.26
C GLY A 614 17.16 -3.51 -33.87
N ASP A 615 16.85 -3.47 -35.17
CA ASP A 615 16.89 -2.24 -35.99
C ASP A 615 15.87 -1.18 -35.54
N GLU A 616 14.75 -1.59 -34.96
CA GLU A 616 13.69 -0.67 -34.49
C GLU A 616 13.73 -0.42 -32.98
N ALA A 617 14.74 -0.92 -32.24
CA ALA A 617 14.83 -0.82 -30.79
C ALA A 617 14.65 0.61 -30.25
N VAL A 618 15.21 1.61 -30.94
CA VAL A 618 15.10 3.02 -30.57
C VAL A 618 13.66 3.51 -30.67
N VAL A 619 12.99 3.19 -31.76
CA VAL A 619 11.62 3.62 -32.04
C VAL A 619 10.63 2.92 -31.10
N ASP A 620 10.81 1.63 -30.91
CA ASP A 620 9.96 0.83 -30.01
C ASP A 620 10.07 1.28 -28.54
N ALA A 621 11.30 1.56 -28.09
CA ALA A 621 11.55 2.08 -26.78
C ALA A 621 10.89 3.46 -26.57
N LEU A 622 11.08 4.39 -27.51
CA LEU A 622 10.46 5.71 -27.45
C LEU A 622 8.94 5.63 -27.50
N THR A 623 8.37 4.87 -28.42
CA THR A 623 6.92 4.72 -28.54
C THR A 623 6.32 4.16 -27.25
N THR A 624 6.96 3.14 -26.68
CA THR A 624 6.46 2.49 -25.48
C THR A 624 6.51 3.41 -24.26
N ILE A 625 7.64 4.09 -24.05
CA ILE A 625 7.80 4.93 -22.84
C ILE A 625 6.98 6.22 -22.92
N LEU A 626 6.94 6.87 -24.10
CA LEU A 626 6.14 8.07 -24.33
C LEU A 626 4.64 7.77 -24.34
N GLY A 627 4.24 6.59 -24.82
CA GLY A 627 2.87 6.12 -24.75
C GLY A 627 2.35 5.92 -23.31
N LYS A 628 3.26 5.67 -22.36
CA LYS A 628 2.94 5.58 -20.91
C LYS A 628 2.86 6.96 -20.23
N MET A 629 3.25 8.04 -20.90
CA MET A 629 3.14 9.40 -20.40
C MET A 629 1.85 10.02 -20.95
N HIS A 630 0.87 10.30 -20.11
CA HIS A 630 -0.30 11.06 -20.53
C HIS A 630 0.03 12.56 -20.63
N GLN A 631 -0.74 13.31 -21.42
CA GLN A 631 -0.41 14.69 -21.80
C GLN A 631 -0.34 15.66 -20.61
N ASP A 632 -1.15 15.43 -19.58
CA ASP A 632 -1.19 16.25 -18.36
C ASP A 632 -0.29 15.72 -17.24
N ALA A 633 0.53 14.69 -17.53
CA ALA A 633 1.47 14.15 -16.57
C ALA A 633 2.59 15.15 -16.25
N ALA A 634 3.10 15.10 -15.04
CA ALA A 634 4.34 15.78 -14.72
C ALA A 634 5.51 15.12 -15.47
N ALA A 635 6.45 15.93 -15.92
CA ALA A 635 7.72 15.40 -16.47
C ALA A 635 8.42 14.54 -15.39
N PRO A 636 9.11 13.46 -15.80
CA PRO A 636 9.90 12.68 -14.86
C PRO A 636 10.91 13.56 -14.11
N GLU A 637 11.02 13.34 -12.80
CA GLU A 637 11.93 14.08 -11.92
C GLU A 637 13.39 13.84 -12.26
N MET A 638 13.69 12.66 -12.82
CA MET A 638 15.04 12.25 -13.20
C MET A 638 14.98 11.41 -14.48
N ILE A 639 15.81 11.76 -15.43
CA ILE A 639 16.02 10.99 -16.67
C ILE A 639 17.53 10.84 -16.86
N GLU A 640 18.01 9.60 -16.78
CA GLU A 640 19.41 9.27 -16.96
C GLU A 640 19.59 8.34 -18.16
N VAL A 641 20.62 8.58 -18.96
CA VAL A 641 20.98 7.74 -20.09
C VAL A 641 22.40 7.22 -19.89
N PHE A 642 22.56 5.92 -19.98
CA PHE A 642 23.84 5.23 -19.91
C PHE A 642 24.11 4.47 -21.22
N CYS A 643 25.36 4.31 -21.58
CA CYS A 643 25.74 3.61 -22.81
C CYS A 643 26.93 2.70 -22.53
N TYR A 644 26.89 1.47 -23.07
CA TYR A 644 27.90 0.43 -22.83
C TYR A 644 28.67 0.07 -24.10
N SER A 645 28.47 0.85 -25.19
CA SER A 645 29.21 0.64 -26.44
C SER A 645 30.72 0.67 -26.22
N GLN A 646 31.42 -0.15 -26.95
CA GLN A 646 32.89 -0.15 -26.96
C GLN A 646 33.42 1.12 -27.62
N HIS A 647 32.76 1.60 -28.70
CA HIS A 647 33.13 2.80 -29.43
C HIS A 647 32.02 3.86 -29.35
N PHE A 648 32.39 5.12 -29.47
CA PHE A 648 31.52 6.31 -29.51
C PHE A 648 30.54 6.43 -28.32
N ARG A 649 30.83 5.79 -27.19
CA ARG A 649 29.97 5.73 -25.98
C ARG A 649 29.36 7.09 -25.60
N SER A 650 30.18 8.12 -25.48
CA SER A 650 29.72 9.46 -25.07
C SER A 650 28.87 10.14 -26.15
N LEU A 651 29.18 9.92 -27.45
CA LEU A 651 28.38 10.47 -28.55
C LEU A 651 27.01 9.80 -28.62
N VAL A 652 26.95 8.48 -28.58
CA VAL A 652 25.68 7.69 -28.56
C VAL A 652 24.83 8.13 -27.37
N ARG A 653 25.44 8.21 -26.20
CA ARG A 653 24.76 8.65 -24.98
C ARG A 653 24.13 10.03 -25.12
N SER A 654 24.95 11.03 -25.54
CA SER A 654 24.49 12.43 -25.60
C SER A 654 23.41 12.65 -26.65
N ARG A 655 23.53 11.99 -27.82
CA ARG A 655 22.53 12.09 -28.88
C ARG A 655 21.23 11.42 -28.52
N PHE A 656 21.27 10.25 -27.84
CA PHE A 656 20.07 9.57 -27.36
C PHE A 656 19.39 10.38 -26.26
N GLN A 657 20.16 10.94 -25.32
CA GLN A 657 19.65 11.80 -24.26
C GLN A 657 18.93 13.04 -24.82
N GLN A 658 19.53 13.67 -25.85
CA GLN A 658 18.90 14.79 -26.55
C GLN A 658 17.59 14.37 -27.23
N LEU A 659 17.57 13.23 -27.94
CA LEU A 659 16.36 12.70 -28.58
C LEU A 659 15.23 12.45 -27.60
N VAL A 660 15.54 11.82 -26.48
CA VAL A 660 14.55 11.54 -25.40
C VAL A 660 14.01 12.84 -24.82
N ALA A 661 14.87 13.80 -24.50
CA ALA A 661 14.45 15.09 -23.96
C ALA A 661 13.50 15.84 -24.92
N GLU A 662 13.86 15.93 -26.21
CA GLU A 662 13.01 16.53 -27.24
C GLU A 662 11.66 15.81 -27.37
N CYS A 663 11.67 14.49 -27.37
CA CYS A 663 10.43 13.70 -27.47
C CYS A 663 9.51 13.86 -26.25
N ILE A 664 10.08 13.94 -25.04
CA ILE A 664 9.29 14.18 -23.82
C ILE A 664 8.71 15.60 -23.81
N GLU A 665 9.50 16.60 -24.23
CA GLU A 665 9.02 17.98 -24.36
C GLU A 665 7.83 18.05 -25.33
N LEU A 666 7.95 17.41 -26.51
CA LEU A 666 6.87 17.34 -27.48
C LEU A 666 5.64 16.58 -26.94
N ARG A 667 5.85 15.49 -26.18
CA ARG A 667 4.75 14.70 -25.59
C ARG A 667 3.95 15.48 -24.55
N LEU A 668 4.63 16.29 -23.74
CA LEU A 668 4.01 17.06 -22.64
C LEU A 668 3.62 18.48 -23.07
N ALA A 669 3.88 18.87 -24.33
CA ALA A 669 3.48 20.18 -24.84
C ALA A 669 1.96 20.36 -24.83
N ARG A 670 1.51 21.47 -24.23
CA ARG A 670 0.07 21.80 -24.08
C ARG A 670 -0.56 22.38 -25.36
N ASP A 671 0.26 22.72 -26.34
CA ASP A 671 -0.20 23.36 -27.56
C ASP A 671 -0.90 22.33 -28.48
N LYS A 672 -2.10 22.67 -28.95
CA LYS A 672 -2.99 21.77 -29.71
C LYS A 672 -2.53 21.51 -31.16
N GLN A 673 -1.37 21.96 -31.56
CA GLN A 673 -0.84 21.69 -32.90
C GLN A 673 -0.28 20.26 -32.94
N GLN A 674 -0.55 19.55 -34.03
CA GLN A 674 0.05 18.24 -34.27
C GLN A 674 1.58 18.35 -34.29
N LEU A 675 2.20 17.74 -33.31
CA LEU A 675 3.62 17.72 -33.17
C LEU A 675 4.15 16.43 -33.80
N VAL A 676 5.10 16.55 -34.66
CA VAL A 676 5.75 15.43 -35.37
C VAL A 676 7.26 15.57 -35.24
N LYS A 677 7.91 14.47 -34.88
CA LYS A 677 9.39 14.37 -34.92
C LYS A 677 9.78 13.35 -35.97
N THR A 678 10.63 13.74 -36.88
CA THR A 678 11.24 12.80 -37.85
C THR A 678 12.55 12.25 -37.27
N LEU A 679 12.76 10.96 -37.44
CA LEU A 679 13.96 10.24 -37.02
C LEU A 679 14.46 9.38 -38.18
N ALA A 680 15.73 9.56 -38.57
CA ALA A 680 16.41 8.63 -39.46
C ALA A 680 17.05 7.54 -38.60
N LEU A 681 16.74 6.28 -38.89
CA LEU A 681 17.25 5.13 -38.17
C LEU A 681 17.79 4.11 -39.18
N GLY A 682 19.10 3.98 -39.24
CA GLY A 682 19.74 3.25 -40.33
C GLY A 682 19.38 3.85 -41.68
N LYS A 683 18.90 3.04 -42.60
CA LYS A 683 18.47 3.45 -43.96
C LYS A 683 17.05 3.98 -44.01
N GLU A 684 16.31 3.79 -42.93
CA GLU A 684 14.90 4.06 -42.85
C GLU A 684 14.60 5.40 -42.17
N LYS A 685 13.49 6.01 -42.54
CA LYS A 685 12.99 7.22 -41.90
C LYS A 685 11.67 6.98 -41.23
N TYR A 686 11.52 7.46 -39.97
CA TYR A 686 10.32 7.32 -39.18
C TYR A 686 9.77 8.71 -38.84
N GLY A 687 8.43 8.80 -38.81
CA GLY A 687 7.69 9.92 -38.25
C GLY A 687 7.10 9.52 -36.93
N ILE A 688 7.46 10.20 -35.86
CA ILE A 688 6.90 10.03 -34.51
C ILE A 688 5.82 11.10 -34.36
N PHE A 689 4.57 10.67 -34.26
CA PHE A 689 3.40 11.55 -34.15
C PHE A 689 2.93 11.58 -32.70
N PHE A 690 2.91 12.77 -32.12
CA PHE A 690 2.49 12.98 -30.74
C PHE A 690 0.98 13.25 -30.73
N GLU A 691 0.24 12.24 -30.39
CA GLU A 691 -1.21 12.26 -30.32
C GLU A 691 -1.66 12.52 -28.87
N ARG A 692 -2.93 12.89 -28.71
CA ARG A 692 -3.48 13.16 -27.37
C ARG A 692 -3.38 11.94 -26.45
N ARG A 693 -3.51 10.73 -26.99
CA ARG A 693 -3.52 9.47 -26.24
C ARG A 693 -2.21 8.72 -26.16
N GLY A 694 -1.20 9.17 -26.81
CA GLY A 694 0.05 8.46 -26.89
C GLY A 694 0.93 8.95 -28.04
N VAL A 695 1.69 8.03 -28.55
CA VAL A 695 2.60 8.28 -29.65
C VAL A 695 2.41 7.19 -30.69
N SER A 696 2.19 7.58 -31.93
CA SER A 696 2.20 6.66 -33.06
C SER A 696 3.45 6.86 -33.91
N VAL A 697 3.96 5.75 -34.44
CA VAL A 697 5.14 5.79 -35.32
C VAL A 697 4.78 5.21 -36.68
N LYS A 698 5.27 5.88 -37.71
CA LYS A 698 5.09 5.42 -39.09
C LYS A 698 6.43 5.51 -39.84
N LYS A 699 6.71 4.44 -40.58
CA LYS A 699 7.80 4.42 -41.51
C LYS A 699 7.45 5.29 -42.74
N LEU A 700 8.34 6.20 -43.10
CA LEU A 700 8.12 7.17 -44.17
C LEU A 700 8.81 6.67 -45.41
N GLU A 701 8.08 6.08 -46.34
CA GLU A 701 8.64 5.51 -47.58
C GLU A 701 8.97 6.60 -48.58
N ASN A 702 8.23 7.74 -48.58
CA ASN A 702 8.51 8.88 -49.39
C ASN A 702 7.93 10.19 -48.82
N ALA A 703 8.46 11.34 -49.29
CA ALA A 703 8.05 12.66 -48.78
C ALA A 703 6.56 12.98 -48.99
N VAL A 704 5.94 12.38 -50.02
CA VAL A 704 4.54 12.59 -50.34
C VAL A 704 3.63 11.94 -49.29
N ASP A 705 4.01 10.79 -48.76
CA ASP A 705 3.23 10.08 -47.71
C ASP A 705 3.32 10.82 -46.38
N PHE A 706 4.44 11.43 -46.07
CA PHE A 706 4.60 12.31 -44.90
C PHE A 706 3.64 13.50 -44.97
N TYR A 707 3.63 14.24 -46.10
CA TYR A 707 2.74 15.38 -46.30
C TYR A 707 1.26 14.97 -46.36
N ARG A 708 0.97 13.83 -46.95
CA ARG A 708 -0.41 13.26 -46.97
C ARG A 708 -0.87 12.91 -45.58
N HIS A 709 -0.03 12.35 -44.73
CA HIS A 709 -0.36 12.06 -43.34
C HIS A 709 -0.57 13.31 -42.49
N ILE A 710 0.26 14.31 -42.63
CA ILE A 710 0.09 15.62 -41.95
C ILE A 710 -1.18 16.32 -42.42
N SER A 711 -1.55 16.25 -43.68
CA SER A 711 -2.75 16.89 -44.22
C SER A 711 -4.04 16.12 -43.91
N HIS A 712 -4.01 14.79 -43.84
CA HIS A 712 -5.16 13.98 -43.44
C HIS A 712 -5.46 14.03 -41.95
N ASN A 713 -4.45 14.11 -41.09
CA ASN A 713 -4.62 14.18 -39.65
C ASN A 713 -5.22 15.52 -39.14
N LYS A 714 -5.45 16.50 -40.01
CA LYS A 714 -6.26 17.68 -39.63
C LYS A 714 -7.74 17.35 -39.46
N LEU A 715 -8.18 16.17 -39.90
CA LEU A 715 -9.62 15.81 -39.94
C LEU A 715 -9.97 14.53 -39.21
N ASP A 716 -9.03 13.60 -39.00
CA ASP A 716 -9.33 12.32 -38.39
C ASP A 716 -8.29 11.97 -37.30
N HIS A 717 -8.68 12.12 -36.04
CA HIS A 717 -8.03 11.45 -34.94
C HIS A 717 -8.33 9.96 -35.10
N LEU A 718 -7.36 9.18 -35.60
CA LEU A 718 -7.50 7.75 -35.73
C LEU A 718 -7.66 7.14 -34.34
N PRO A 719 -8.77 6.46 -34.06
CA PRO A 719 -8.90 5.68 -32.85
C PRO A 719 -7.90 4.54 -32.88
N LEU A 720 -7.26 4.27 -31.75
CA LEU A 720 -6.73 2.97 -31.44
C LEU A 720 -7.80 1.92 -31.79
N ARG A 721 -7.54 1.08 -32.79
CA ARG A 721 -8.39 -0.01 -33.30
C ARG A 721 -9.70 -0.22 -32.54
N LEU A 722 -10.64 0.70 -32.75
CA LEU A 722 -12.03 0.50 -32.44
C LEU A 722 -12.71 -0.11 -33.68
N ASP A 723 -13.66 -0.96 -33.43
CA ASP A 723 -14.56 -1.47 -34.47
C ASP A 723 -15.02 -0.34 -35.38
N LYS A 724 -15.00 -0.59 -36.67
CA LYS A 724 -15.16 0.35 -37.80
C LYS A 724 -16.44 1.20 -37.81
N THR A 725 -17.24 1.23 -36.75
CA THR A 725 -18.57 1.85 -36.77
C THR A 725 -18.69 3.20 -36.04
N HIS A 726 -17.70 3.63 -35.25
CA HIS A 726 -17.87 4.86 -34.44
C HIS A 726 -16.62 5.76 -34.46
N SER A 727 -16.55 6.66 -35.42
CA SER A 727 -15.61 7.79 -35.48
C SER A 727 -16.12 8.97 -34.64
N GLN A 728 -16.04 8.92 -33.34
CA GLN A 728 -16.39 10.07 -32.51
C GLN A 728 -15.30 10.39 -31.48
N HIS A 729 -15.10 11.69 -31.25
CA HIS A 729 -14.03 12.23 -30.42
C HIS A 729 -14.19 11.84 -28.96
N LEU A 730 -13.20 11.20 -28.40
CA LEU A 730 -13.07 11.03 -26.96
C LEU A 730 -12.75 12.39 -26.32
N PRO A 731 -13.45 12.78 -25.23
CA PRO A 731 -13.07 13.97 -24.48
C PRO A 731 -11.64 13.83 -23.96
N GLY A 732 -10.83 14.88 -24.13
CA GLY A 732 -9.43 14.80 -23.74
C GLY A 732 -9.18 14.61 -22.25
N ILE A 733 -10.18 14.95 -21.47
CA ILE A 733 -10.11 14.73 -20.04
C ILE A 733 -10.13 13.22 -19.67
N VAL A 734 -10.76 12.39 -20.50
CA VAL A 734 -10.76 10.93 -20.30
C VAL A 734 -9.33 10.36 -20.48
N ASP A 735 -8.56 10.90 -21.42
CA ASP A 735 -7.18 10.51 -21.62
C ASP A 735 -6.28 10.89 -20.44
N ALA A 736 -6.55 12.06 -19.84
CA ALA A 736 -5.79 12.54 -18.69
C ALA A 736 -5.98 11.65 -17.44
N TYR A 737 -7.14 10.99 -17.34
CA TYR A 737 -7.49 10.11 -16.23
C TYR A 737 -7.30 8.62 -16.54
N ALA A 738 -6.89 8.27 -17.75
CA ALA A 738 -6.63 6.89 -18.13
C ALA A 738 -5.49 6.28 -17.30
N SER A 739 -5.73 5.10 -16.74
CA SER A 739 -4.77 4.35 -15.94
C SER A 739 -4.57 2.96 -16.52
N GLU A 740 -3.33 2.62 -16.90
CA GLU A 740 -3.00 1.29 -17.36
C GLU A 740 -3.28 0.24 -16.29
N GLY A 741 -3.87 -0.88 -16.68
CA GLY A 741 -4.16 -1.98 -15.79
C GLY A 741 -5.47 -1.85 -15.02
N LEU A 742 -6.31 -0.86 -15.30
CA LEU A 742 -7.59 -0.65 -14.65
C LEU A 742 -8.71 -0.56 -15.70
N VAL A 743 -9.87 -1.10 -15.36
CA VAL A 743 -11.10 -0.85 -16.12
C VAL A 743 -11.76 0.41 -15.57
N GLN A 744 -11.96 1.39 -16.44
CA GLN A 744 -12.49 2.70 -16.06
C GLN A 744 -13.71 3.07 -16.89
N PHE A 745 -14.76 3.55 -16.24
CA PHE A 745 -16.00 4.03 -16.85
C PHE A 745 -16.13 5.52 -16.62
N PHE A 746 -16.35 6.29 -17.69
CA PHE A 746 -16.57 7.74 -17.61
C PHE A 746 -17.95 8.05 -18.18
N PHE A 747 -18.78 8.69 -17.38
CA PHE A 747 -20.12 9.13 -17.73
C PHE A 747 -20.11 10.63 -18.08
N ASP A 748 -20.50 10.97 -19.30
CA ASP A 748 -20.68 12.35 -19.76
C ASP A 748 -22.16 12.58 -20.01
N THR A 749 -22.83 13.19 -19.06
CA THR A 749 -24.29 13.43 -19.13
C THR A 749 -24.55 14.81 -19.73
N ARG A 750 -25.27 14.83 -20.87
CA ARG A 750 -25.69 16.02 -21.60
C ARG A 750 -27.20 15.98 -21.83
N ASP A 751 -27.78 17.09 -22.33
CA ASP A 751 -29.22 17.22 -22.59
C ASP A 751 -29.78 16.12 -23.50
N ALA A 752 -28.94 15.54 -24.37
CA ALA A 752 -29.33 14.50 -25.33
C ALA A 752 -29.16 13.03 -24.81
N GLY A 753 -28.70 12.84 -23.58
CA GLY A 753 -28.43 11.53 -22.97
C GLY A 753 -27.04 11.42 -22.39
N THR A 754 -26.71 10.23 -21.86
CA THR A 754 -25.39 9.95 -21.26
C THR A 754 -24.48 9.25 -22.25
N ASN A 755 -23.33 9.82 -22.53
CA ASN A 755 -22.25 9.10 -23.23
C ASN A 755 -21.40 8.36 -22.22
N ILE A 756 -21.02 7.13 -22.55
CA ILE A 756 -20.20 6.29 -21.68
C ILE A 756 -18.92 5.95 -22.41
N TYR A 757 -17.80 6.24 -21.80
CA TYR A 757 -16.47 5.88 -22.29
C TYR A 757 -15.89 4.83 -21.35
N ILE A 758 -15.55 3.66 -21.91
CA ILE A 758 -14.98 2.54 -21.15
C ILE A 758 -13.54 2.35 -21.61
N LEU A 759 -12.64 2.35 -20.64
CA LEU A 759 -11.23 2.00 -20.82
C LEU A 759 -10.99 0.61 -20.22
N ASP A 760 -10.45 -0.31 -21.00
CA ASP A 760 -9.99 -1.61 -20.46
C ASP A 760 -8.58 -1.51 -19.84
N GLU A 761 -8.09 -2.61 -19.31
CA GLU A 761 -6.77 -2.70 -18.65
C GLU A 761 -5.60 -2.33 -19.57
N ALA A 762 -5.79 -2.39 -20.88
CA ALA A 762 -4.80 -1.99 -21.88
C ALA A 762 -5.06 -0.59 -22.44
N ASN A 763 -5.92 0.19 -21.79
CA ASN A 763 -6.40 1.50 -22.24
C ASN A 763 -7.07 1.50 -23.62
N ARG A 764 -7.65 0.37 -24.05
CA ARG A 764 -8.50 0.33 -25.24
C ARG A 764 -9.86 0.91 -24.87
N VAL A 765 -10.45 1.67 -25.78
CA VAL A 765 -11.67 2.42 -25.51
C VAL A 765 -12.86 1.85 -26.26
N GLU A 766 -13.94 1.68 -25.52
CA GLU A 766 -15.28 1.50 -26.06
C GLU A 766 -16.13 2.74 -25.78
N ILE A 767 -16.94 3.15 -26.74
CA ILE A 767 -17.79 4.34 -26.62
C ILE A 767 -19.24 3.98 -26.87
N TYR A 768 -20.08 4.28 -25.90
CA TYR A 768 -21.52 4.16 -26.01
C TYR A 768 -22.15 5.56 -25.97
N GLN A 769 -22.90 5.90 -27.02
CA GLN A 769 -23.54 7.21 -27.12
C GLN A 769 -25.00 7.12 -26.79
N HIS A 770 -25.49 8.24 -26.20
CA HIS A 770 -26.92 8.41 -25.90
C HIS A 770 -27.51 7.23 -25.12
N PHE A 771 -26.75 6.72 -24.15
CA PHE A 771 -27.24 5.64 -23.29
C PHE A 771 -28.50 6.10 -22.56
N ALA A 772 -29.60 5.42 -22.81
CA ALA A 772 -30.94 5.76 -22.29
C ALA A 772 -31.25 5.03 -20.96
N GLY A 773 -30.34 4.16 -20.46
CA GLY A 773 -30.51 3.41 -19.24
C GLY A 773 -30.13 4.19 -17.98
N ASN A 774 -30.40 3.59 -16.82
CA ASN A 774 -30.00 4.15 -15.54
C ASN A 774 -28.51 3.85 -15.30
N LYS A 775 -27.71 4.86 -14.96
CA LYS A 775 -26.29 4.74 -14.64
C LYS A 775 -26.06 3.79 -13.46
N ASP A 776 -26.88 3.89 -12.42
CA ASP A 776 -26.76 3.04 -11.22
C ASP A 776 -27.00 1.56 -11.54
N GLU A 777 -28.00 1.25 -12.40
CA GLU A 777 -28.23 -0.12 -12.85
C GLU A 777 -27.09 -0.66 -13.69
N LEU A 778 -26.47 0.19 -14.53
CA LEU A 778 -25.29 -0.18 -15.31
C LEU A 778 -24.13 -0.49 -14.41
N VAL A 779 -23.83 0.38 -13.43
CA VAL A 779 -22.74 0.17 -12.46
C VAL A 779 -22.95 -1.14 -11.68
N GLN A 780 -24.18 -1.39 -11.23
CA GLN A 780 -24.51 -2.66 -10.56
C GLN A 780 -24.38 -3.87 -11.49
N GLY A 781 -24.79 -3.73 -12.75
CA GLY A 781 -24.67 -4.78 -13.76
C GLY A 781 -23.21 -5.12 -14.06
N VAL A 782 -22.37 -4.10 -14.24
CA VAL A 782 -20.93 -4.24 -14.49
C VAL A 782 -20.25 -4.85 -13.28
N ASN A 783 -20.51 -4.35 -12.09
CA ASN A 783 -19.97 -4.92 -10.86
C ASN A 783 -20.35 -6.40 -10.71
N ARG A 784 -21.60 -6.77 -11.00
CA ARG A 784 -22.03 -8.18 -11.05
C ARG A 784 -21.24 -8.99 -12.08
N PHE A 785 -21.01 -8.47 -13.27
CA PHE A 785 -20.28 -9.14 -14.34
C PHE A 785 -18.81 -9.37 -13.95
N TYR A 786 -18.10 -8.33 -13.57
CA TYR A 786 -16.67 -8.42 -13.16
C TYR A 786 -16.48 -9.33 -11.96
N THR A 787 -17.44 -9.37 -11.12
CA THR A 787 -17.45 -10.26 -9.99
C THR A 787 -17.91 -11.70 -10.30
N SER A 788 -18.66 -12.00 -11.39
CA SER A 788 -19.14 -13.35 -11.78
C SER A 788 -18.29 -14.06 -12.82
N SER A 789 -17.51 -13.34 -13.60
CA SER A 789 -16.79 -13.90 -14.77
C SER A 789 -15.51 -14.68 -14.43
N HIS A 790 -15.03 -14.64 -13.19
CA HIS A 790 -13.80 -15.34 -12.79
C HIS A 790 -13.86 -16.88 -12.92
N GLU A 791 -15.04 -17.49 -12.91
CA GLU A 791 -15.16 -18.95 -13.11
C GLU A 791 -15.02 -19.42 -14.55
N ARG A 792 -15.17 -18.52 -15.54
CA ARG A 792 -15.17 -18.87 -16.98
C ARG A 792 -13.86 -18.60 -17.71
N PHE A 793 -12.90 -17.89 -17.12
CA PHE A 793 -11.68 -17.43 -17.78
C PHE A 793 -10.37 -17.96 -17.16
N SER A 794 -10.41 -19.07 -16.44
CA SER A 794 -9.21 -19.72 -15.89
C SER A 794 -8.23 -20.24 -16.96
N ASP A 795 -8.64 -20.32 -18.23
CA ASP A 795 -7.81 -20.83 -19.33
C ASP A 795 -7.12 -19.75 -20.19
N ALA A 796 -7.49 -18.47 -20.04
CA ALA A 796 -6.81 -17.36 -20.70
C ALA A 796 -5.98 -16.61 -19.64
N GLY A 797 -4.73 -17.02 -19.48
CA GLY A 797 -3.81 -16.41 -18.52
C GLY A 797 -3.76 -14.88 -18.63
N GLN A 798 -3.80 -14.20 -17.48
CA GLN A 798 -3.56 -12.79 -17.24
C GLN A 798 -4.80 -11.88 -17.16
N PHE A 799 -5.74 -12.15 -16.23
CA PHE A 799 -6.57 -11.07 -15.71
C PHE A 799 -6.14 -10.73 -14.29
N SER A 800 -5.99 -9.42 -14.03
CA SER A 800 -5.67 -8.88 -12.73
C SER A 800 -6.68 -9.34 -11.68
N ASN A 801 -6.21 -10.02 -10.66
CA ASN A 801 -7.05 -10.51 -9.56
C ASN A 801 -7.57 -9.40 -8.64
N PHE A 802 -7.10 -8.16 -8.82
CA PHE A 802 -7.39 -7.00 -7.96
C PHE A 802 -8.15 -5.86 -8.67
N ASN A 803 -8.59 -6.05 -9.92
CA ASN A 803 -9.25 -5.01 -10.69
C ASN A 803 -10.75 -4.96 -10.42
N LEU A 804 -11.18 -4.02 -9.58
CA LEU A 804 -12.56 -3.56 -9.57
C LEU A 804 -12.68 -2.39 -10.56
N PRO A 805 -13.72 -2.38 -11.43
CA PRO A 805 -13.98 -1.25 -12.31
C PRO A 805 -14.13 0.06 -11.53
N GLN A 806 -13.61 1.14 -12.08
CA GLN A 806 -13.70 2.47 -11.52
C GLN A 806 -14.68 3.32 -12.32
N TYR A 807 -15.46 4.13 -11.63
CA TYR A 807 -16.53 4.90 -12.23
C TYR A 807 -16.32 6.39 -11.97
N TYR A 808 -16.44 7.18 -13.03
CA TYR A 808 -16.24 8.62 -12.99
C TYR A 808 -17.36 9.34 -13.73
N GLU A 809 -17.61 10.59 -13.35
CA GLU A 809 -18.51 11.50 -14.03
C GLU A 809 -17.72 12.68 -14.56
N ILE A 810 -17.99 13.05 -15.82
CA ILE A 810 -17.44 14.25 -16.45
C ILE A 810 -18.44 15.38 -16.21
N VAL A 811 -18.01 16.39 -15.47
CA VAL A 811 -18.82 17.56 -15.13
C VAL A 811 -18.17 18.82 -15.68
N GLN A 812 -18.97 19.84 -15.93
CA GLN A 812 -18.47 21.14 -16.35
C GLN A 812 -18.51 22.10 -15.16
N ILE A 813 -17.36 22.51 -14.66
CA ILE A 813 -17.20 23.45 -13.55
C ILE A 813 -16.51 24.71 -14.08
N ASN A 814 -17.11 25.87 -13.91
CA ASN A 814 -16.59 27.16 -14.39
C ASN A 814 -16.19 27.20 -15.89
N GLY A 815 -16.84 26.41 -16.73
CA GLY A 815 -16.56 26.33 -18.16
C GLY A 815 -15.46 25.32 -18.54
N GLU A 816 -14.77 24.72 -17.59
CA GLU A 816 -13.80 23.64 -17.80
C GLU A 816 -14.43 22.28 -17.49
N LEU A 817 -13.94 21.23 -18.17
CA LEU A 817 -14.37 19.86 -17.91
C LEU A 817 -13.52 19.29 -16.78
N GLU A 818 -14.15 18.75 -15.77
CA GLU A 818 -13.52 18.03 -14.67
C GLU A 818 -14.04 16.59 -14.59
N VAL A 819 -13.20 15.68 -14.08
CA VAL A 819 -13.58 14.30 -13.80
C VAL A 819 -13.68 14.12 -12.29
N ILE A 820 -14.87 13.74 -11.84
CA ILE A 820 -15.14 13.45 -10.45
C ILE A 820 -15.52 11.96 -10.29
N PRO A 821 -15.26 11.33 -9.15
CA PRO A 821 -15.77 9.99 -8.86
C PRO A 821 -17.30 9.96 -8.95
N TYR A 822 -17.84 8.96 -9.65
CA TYR A 822 -19.28 8.78 -9.76
C TYR A 822 -19.87 8.37 -8.40
N ARG A 823 -20.93 9.08 -7.97
CA ARG A 823 -21.69 8.77 -6.76
C ARG A 823 -23.12 8.42 -7.14
N SER A 824 -23.63 7.29 -6.67
CA SER A 824 -25.00 6.91 -6.95
C SER A 824 -26.02 7.87 -6.29
N GLN A 825 -27.20 8.03 -6.91
CA GLN A 825 -28.22 8.97 -6.41
C GLN A 825 -28.78 8.59 -5.02
N GLY A 826 -28.59 7.37 -4.55
CA GLY A 826 -28.93 6.94 -3.18
C GLY A 826 -28.13 7.69 -2.11
N GLN A 827 -26.91 8.08 -2.41
CA GLN A 827 -26.04 8.86 -1.51
C GLN A 827 -26.39 10.36 -1.43
N LEU A 828 -27.08 10.89 -2.45
CA LEU A 828 -27.46 12.31 -2.48
C LEU A 828 -28.74 12.62 -1.67
N ARG A 829 -29.57 11.63 -1.37
CA ARG A 829 -30.83 11.84 -0.63
C ARG A 829 -30.64 12.00 0.87
N ASP A 830 -29.58 11.47 1.44
CA ASP A 830 -29.27 11.59 2.87
C ASP A 830 -28.35 12.77 3.23
N GLY A 831 -27.73 13.43 2.25
CA GLY A 831 -26.84 14.60 2.42
C GLY A 831 -27.49 15.97 2.16
N GLY A 832 -28.75 16.00 1.80
CA GLY A 832 -29.44 17.20 1.30
C GLY A 832 -30.25 17.99 2.34
N GLN A 833 -29.60 18.48 3.41
CA GLN A 833 -30.10 19.70 4.06
C GLN A 833 -28.90 20.63 4.37
N GLY A 834 -28.80 21.66 3.56
CA GLY A 834 -28.14 22.91 3.92
C GLY A 834 -26.70 23.09 3.48
N ARG A 835 -26.55 23.61 2.27
CA ARG A 835 -25.70 24.78 2.00
C ARG A 835 -26.10 25.40 0.66
N GLU A 836 -27.05 26.28 0.69
CA GLU A 836 -27.14 27.34 -0.32
C GLU A 836 -25.85 28.16 -0.24
N LEU A 837 -25.09 28.13 -1.32
CA LEU A 837 -24.01 29.09 -1.54
C LEU A 837 -24.64 30.47 -1.72
N GLY A 838 -24.69 31.23 -0.63
CA GLY A 838 -25.02 32.62 -0.65
C GLY A 838 -24.04 33.39 -1.53
N SER A 839 -24.60 33.95 -2.61
CA SER A 839 -23.97 34.97 -3.40
C SER A 839 -23.63 36.17 -2.51
N ALA A 840 -22.38 36.45 -2.26
CA ALA A 840 -21.90 37.73 -1.79
C ALA A 840 -21.30 38.49 -2.97
N ALA A 841 -22.18 39.22 -3.66
CA ALA A 841 -21.76 40.34 -4.47
C ALA A 841 -21.85 41.59 -3.60
N GLY A 842 -20.79 42.38 -3.57
CA GLY A 842 -20.94 43.82 -3.39
C GLY A 842 -20.18 44.49 -2.25
N ALA A 843 -19.22 45.25 -2.62
CA ALA A 843 -18.86 46.59 -2.15
C ALA A 843 -17.99 46.72 -0.88
N GLY A 844 -16.84 47.31 -1.07
CA GLY A 844 -16.04 48.01 -0.09
C GLY A 844 -14.55 47.83 -0.32
#